data_01b3eecabb1b6075e8f9cb3d5e7172ec
#
_entry.id   01b3eecabb1b6075e8f9cb3d5e7172ec
#
_cell.length_a   1.000
_cell.length_b   1.000
_cell.length_c   1.000
_cell.angle_alpha   90.00
_cell.angle_beta   90.00
_cell.angle_gamma   90.00
#
_symmetry.space_group_name_H-M   'P 1'
#
loop_
_entity.id
_entity.type
_entity.pdbx_description
1 polymer ?
#
loop_
_entity_poly.entity_id
_entity_poly.type
_entity_poly.pdbx_seq_one_letter_code
_entity_poly.pdbx_strand_id
1 'polypeptide(L)'
;MIDRATIDKIMDAASIVDVVSDFVTLKRAGANLKGLCPFHDDRTPSFMVSPAKNYCKCFACGKGGNPVGFIMEHEQLTYPDALRYLARKYGIPIKEKEVSAEEIQARDDRESMFILNEWARDWFRHELLETEDGRAVGLAYFRGRGFRDDILNRFQVGFSPNDVKHTLADDALKQGYQEKYLVNIIDEREPKNSIGTGLCLKNADGKLRDRFRGRVIWPIFTVSGRVAGFGGRVLDAATKGVNVKYLNSPESVVYSKRKELFGLFQAKEAIRRNDLCYLVEGYTDVMAMHQMGVENVVASSGTALTTDQIRLIHRMTSNITVIFDGDEAGIHASERGIDMLLAEGMNVKLLLLPDGDDPDSFARKHNATEYQDYLRTHQVDFIHFKTNNTLAAAQGDPVRLSQLINNIVESIAVIPDEITRVLYVRQASQTLQMDERLIQTAVGKQMQRLADERRKEREREERRNVPQPEGPDDTAVGPAEEMPRPEPVVAPRASEGKDGSERLLAEAVVRYGERQLCYVEEGDKEIPLSVIEFTYYSLQDDGLQLQNELYRRILDEGMQHIHDKGFVAERYFLNHPDPQISGTAFELSIDKEQLSRYHGDVELENPLASIPRLIATLKLRVVREDLKRLTEKAKDPALRSDKEAFRALMDEFKAKTQRAGELAKESGDRVVLR
;
A
#
# COMPACT_ATOMS: atom_id res chain seq x y z
N MET A 1 -14.47 -12.96 18.16
CA MET A 1 -13.18 -13.38 17.54
C MET A 1 -13.03 -14.88 17.76
N ILE A 2 -12.67 -15.65 16.73
CA ILE A 2 -12.49 -17.12 16.83
C ILE A 2 -11.27 -17.38 17.73
N ASP A 3 -11.40 -18.29 18.69
CA ASP A 3 -10.32 -18.61 19.61
C ASP A 3 -9.17 -19.35 18.91
N ARG A 4 -7.94 -19.22 19.44
CA ARG A 4 -6.72 -19.76 18.83
C ARG A 4 -6.80 -21.28 18.64
N ALA A 5 -7.31 -22.01 19.61
CA ALA A 5 -7.42 -23.47 19.54
C ALA A 5 -8.39 -23.94 18.43
N THR A 6 -9.44 -23.17 18.16
CA THR A 6 -10.35 -23.41 17.03
C THR A 6 -9.69 -23.07 15.69
N ILE A 7 -8.91 -21.97 15.61
CA ILE A 7 -8.12 -21.63 14.42
C ILE A 7 -7.14 -22.76 14.09
N ASP A 8 -6.39 -23.22 15.07
CA ASP A 8 -5.40 -24.29 14.88
C ASP A 8 -6.08 -25.59 14.38
N LYS A 9 -7.25 -25.94 14.92
CA LYS A 9 -8.04 -27.10 14.44
C LYS A 9 -8.49 -26.94 12.97
N ILE A 10 -8.92 -25.74 12.59
CA ILE A 10 -9.31 -25.46 11.21
C ILE A 10 -8.10 -25.58 10.28
N MET A 11 -6.96 -25.01 10.68
CA MET A 11 -5.72 -25.04 9.91
C MET A 11 -5.17 -26.45 9.75
N ASP A 12 -5.24 -27.28 10.80
CA ASP A 12 -4.81 -28.68 10.77
C ASP A 12 -5.72 -29.57 9.90
N ALA A 13 -7.02 -29.30 9.88
CA ALA A 13 -7.98 -30.04 9.07
C ALA A 13 -7.99 -29.61 7.60
N ALA A 14 -7.67 -28.35 7.33
CA ALA A 14 -7.76 -27.78 5.99
C ALA A 14 -6.57 -28.17 5.12
N SER A 15 -6.77 -29.14 4.21
CA SER A 15 -5.80 -29.50 3.18
C SER A 15 -5.89 -28.52 2.01
N ILE A 16 -4.76 -27.89 1.64
CA ILE A 16 -4.70 -26.98 0.47
C ILE A 16 -5.11 -27.69 -0.81
N VAL A 17 -4.78 -28.96 -0.96
CA VAL A 17 -5.15 -29.76 -2.13
C VAL A 17 -6.66 -29.92 -2.21
N ASP A 18 -7.30 -30.26 -1.11
CA ASP A 18 -8.75 -30.46 -1.01
C ASP A 18 -9.50 -29.14 -1.23
N VAL A 19 -9.02 -28.05 -0.62
CA VAL A 19 -9.62 -26.71 -0.76
C VAL A 19 -9.48 -26.20 -2.20
N VAL A 20 -8.30 -26.30 -2.79
CA VAL A 20 -8.06 -25.82 -4.16
C VAL A 20 -8.77 -26.68 -5.20
N SER A 21 -8.90 -27.99 -4.96
CA SER A 21 -9.58 -28.90 -5.89
C SER A 21 -11.07 -28.63 -6.09
N ASP A 22 -11.70 -27.92 -5.15
CA ASP A 22 -13.10 -27.45 -5.33
C ASP A 22 -13.23 -26.43 -6.49
N PHE A 23 -12.14 -25.74 -6.84
CA PHE A 23 -12.13 -24.61 -7.77
C PHE A 23 -11.23 -24.83 -8.99
N VAL A 24 -10.18 -25.66 -8.87
CA VAL A 24 -9.14 -25.83 -9.87
C VAL A 24 -8.85 -27.32 -10.11
N THR A 25 -8.86 -27.73 -11.37
CA THR A 25 -8.41 -29.08 -11.76
C THR A 25 -6.89 -29.18 -11.61
N LEU A 26 -6.40 -29.99 -10.67
CA LEU A 26 -5.00 -30.18 -10.39
C LEU A 26 -4.43 -31.44 -11.05
N LYS A 27 -3.22 -31.35 -11.61
CA LYS A 27 -2.46 -32.48 -12.19
C LYS A 27 -1.13 -32.63 -11.45
N ARG A 28 -0.64 -33.86 -11.27
CA ARG A 28 0.64 -34.11 -10.61
C ARG A 28 1.81 -33.50 -11.39
N ALA A 29 2.73 -32.85 -10.66
CA ALA A 29 3.97 -32.28 -11.16
C ALA A 29 5.08 -32.56 -10.13
N GLY A 30 5.65 -33.78 -10.15
CA GLY A 30 6.60 -34.25 -9.15
C GLY A 30 5.94 -34.42 -7.76
N ALA A 31 6.53 -33.83 -6.73
CA ALA A 31 6.00 -33.82 -5.36
C ALA A 31 4.82 -32.83 -5.18
N ASN A 32 4.60 -31.94 -6.12
CA ASN A 32 3.57 -30.91 -6.09
C ASN A 32 2.44 -31.22 -7.09
N LEU A 33 1.39 -30.38 -7.07
CA LEU A 33 0.34 -30.37 -8.08
C LEU A 33 0.34 -29.04 -8.83
N LYS A 34 -0.16 -29.05 -10.07
CA LYS A 34 -0.16 -27.90 -10.96
C LYS A 34 -1.52 -27.75 -11.65
N GLY A 35 -2.01 -26.52 -11.76
CA GLY A 35 -3.27 -26.21 -12.44
C GLY A 35 -3.25 -24.84 -13.11
N LEU A 36 -4.36 -24.47 -13.75
CA LEU A 36 -4.58 -23.10 -14.20
C LEU A 36 -4.88 -22.21 -13.01
N CYS A 37 -4.38 -20.97 -13.03
CA CYS A 37 -4.58 -20.06 -11.91
C CYS A 37 -6.03 -19.56 -11.83
N PRO A 38 -6.69 -19.62 -10.66
CA PRO A 38 -8.06 -19.10 -10.51
C PRO A 38 -8.11 -17.58 -10.32
N PHE A 39 -6.96 -16.92 -10.20
CA PHE A 39 -6.86 -15.50 -9.88
C PHE A 39 -6.57 -14.59 -11.07
N HIS A 40 -6.21 -15.19 -12.24
CA HIS A 40 -6.00 -14.46 -13.50
C HIS A 40 -6.31 -15.39 -14.68
N ASP A 41 -6.49 -14.82 -15.88
CA ASP A 41 -6.68 -15.62 -17.11
C ASP A 41 -5.36 -16.31 -17.47
N ASP A 42 -5.28 -17.61 -17.16
CA ASP A 42 -4.09 -18.44 -17.30
C ASP A 42 -4.29 -19.46 -18.43
N ARG A 43 -3.49 -19.35 -19.48
CA ARG A 43 -3.53 -20.28 -20.62
C ARG A 43 -2.54 -21.44 -20.46
N THR A 44 -1.55 -21.28 -19.58
CA THR A 44 -0.53 -22.29 -19.28
C THR A 44 -0.50 -22.52 -17.79
N PRO A 45 -0.58 -23.80 -17.30
CA PRO A 45 -0.64 -24.04 -15.88
C PRO A 45 0.55 -23.41 -15.13
N SER A 46 0.29 -22.31 -14.40
CA SER A 46 1.28 -21.57 -13.62
C SER A 46 1.03 -21.65 -12.11
N PHE A 47 -0.11 -22.23 -11.72
CA PHE A 47 -0.53 -22.34 -10.32
C PHE A 47 -0.03 -23.66 -9.72
N MET A 48 0.85 -23.55 -8.72
CA MET A 48 1.44 -24.68 -8.02
C MET A 48 0.82 -24.85 -6.63
N VAL A 49 0.54 -26.11 -6.27
CA VAL A 49 0.03 -26.50 -4.95
C VAL A 49 1.00 -27.49 -4.33
N SER A 50 1.51 -27.19 -3.16
CA SER A 50 2.41 -28.04 -2.40
C SER A 50 1.67 -28.76 -1.25
N PRO A 51 1.39 -30.06 -1.39
CA PRO A 51 0.74 -30.81 -0.32
C PRO A 51 1.57 -30.85 0.97
N ALA A 52 2.89 -30.99 0.84
CA ALA A 52 3.80 -31.07 1.97
C ALA A 52 3.87 -29.78 2.81
N LYS A 53 3.77 -28.62 2.15
CA LYS A 53 3.79 -27.30 2.79
C LYS A 53 2.39 -26.75 3.11
N ASN A 54 1.36 -27.45 2.69
CA ASN A 54 -0.06 -27.02 2.78
C ASN A 54 -0.28 -25.59 2.22
N TYR A 55 0.34 -25.28 1.08
CA TYR A 55 0.42 -23.93 0.49
C TYR A 55 0.29 -23.97 -1.04
N CYS A 56 -0.29 -22.90 -1.63
CA CYS A 56 -0.35 -22.73 -3.08
C CYS A 56 0.21 -21.38 -3.51
N LYS A 57 0.76 -21.29 -4.72
CA LYS A 57 1.24 -20.03 -5.32
C LYS A 57 1.17 -20.10 -6.85
N CYS A 58 0.71 -19.01 -7.45
CA CYS A 58 0.83 -18.78 -8.88
C CYS A 58 2.15 -18.07 -9.18
N PHE A 59 2.97 -18.66 -10.04
CA PHE A 59 4.26 -18.06 -10.43
C PHE A 59 4.12 -16.97 -11.51
N ALA A 60 2.95 -16.86 -12.14
CA ALA A 60 2.68 -15.81 -13.12
C ALA A 60 2.17 -14.53 -12.47
N CYS A 61 1.17 -14.63 -11.56
CA CYS A 61 0.58 -13.45 -10.91
C CYS A 61 1.00 -13.23 -9.45
N GLY A 62 1.84 -14.11 -8.89
CA GLY A 62 2.35 -14.03 -7.52
C GLY A 62 1.35 -14.38 -6.41
N LYS A 63 0.04 -14.48 -6.71
CA LYS A 63 -1.00 -14.79 -5.73
C LYS A 63 -0.91 -16.23 -5.24
N GLY A 64 -1.23 -16.41 -3.97
CA GLY A 64 -1.25 -17.71 -3.31
C GLY A 64 -1.41 -17.56 -1.80
N GLY A 65 -1.35 -18.67 -1.07
CA GLY A 65 -1.53 -18.68 0.37
C GLY A 65 -1.70 -20.10 0.92
N ASN A 66 -1.88 -20.16 2.23
CA ASN A 66 -2.40 -21.34 2.90
C ASN A 66 -3.90 -21.53 2.57
N PRO A 67 -4.58 -22.58 3.04
CA PRO A 67 -6.00 -22.80 2.74
C PRO A 67 -6.91 -21.59 3.05
N VAL A 68 -6.67 -20.88 4.15
CA VAL A 68 -7.43 -19.67 4.52
C VAL A 68 -7.12 -18.53 3.56
N GLY A 69 -5.84 -18.27 3.27
CA GLY A 69 -5.42 -17.24 2.32
C GLY A 69 -5.95 -17.47 0.91
N PHE A 70 -6.00 -18.75 0.47
CA PHE A 70 -6.62 -19.10 -0.81
C PHE A 70 -8.11 -18.74 -0.85
N ILE A 71 -8.88 -19.11 0.17
CA ILE A 71 -10.32 -18.80 0.26
C ILE A 71 -10.56 -17.29 0.38
N MET A 72 -9.72 -16.56 1.14
CA MET A 72 -9.80 -15.09 1.23
C MET A 72 -9.67 -14.44 -0.15
N GLU A 73 -8.68 -14.88 -0.94
CA GLU A 73 -8.41 -14.33 -2.28
C GLU A 73 -9.44 -14.77 -3.33
N HIS A 74 -9.89 -16.03 -3.26
CA HIS A 74 -10.81 -16.60 -4.24
C HIS A 74 -12.25 -16.11 -4.03
N GLU A 75 -12.75 -16.21 -2.80
CA GLU A 75 -14.12 -15.84 -2.43
C GLU A 75 -14.26 -14.38 -1.99
N GLN A 76 -13.16 -13.60 -1.99
CA GLN A 76 -13.12 -12.20 -1.55
C GLN A 76 -13.61 -12.04 -0.08
N LEU A 77 -13.30 -13.01 0.77
CA LEU A 77 -13.72 -13.04 2.15
C LEU A 77 -12.70 -12.40 3.10
N THR A 78 -13.19 -11.92 4.26
CA THR A 78 -12.29 -11.52 5.35
C THR A 78 -11.67 -12.77 6.00
N TYR A 79 -10.57 -12.61 6.73
CA TYR A 79 -9.92 -13.72 7.42
C TYR A 79 -10.88 -14.50 8.37
N PRO A 80 -11.71 -13.84 9.20
CA PRO A 80 -12.70 -14.57 10.02
C PRO A 80 -13.75 -15.30 9.19
N ASP A 81 -14.17 -14.75 8.06
CA ASP A 81 -15.19 -15.37 7.21
C ASP A 81 -14.62 -16.55 6.43
N ALA A 82 -13.37 -16.48 6.00
CA ALA A 82 -12.65 -17.61 5.40
C ALA A 82 -12.46 -18.76 6.41
N LEU A 83 -12.17 -18.46 7.67
CA LEU A 83 -12.14 -19.46 8.74
C LEU A 83 -13.52 -20.10 8.95
N ARG A 84 -14.60 -19.31 8.95
CA ARG A 84 -15.99 -19.84 9.05
C ARG A 84 -16.34 -20.72 7.85
N TYR A 85 -15.90 -20.34 6.65
CA TYR A 85 -16.07 -21.15 5.45
C TYR A 85 -15.42 -22.52 5.59
N LEU A 86 -14.12 -22.54 5.98
CA LEU A 86 -13.39 -23.79 6.18
C LEU A 86 -13.93 -24.61 7.35
N ALA A 87 -14.29 -23.98 8.45
CA ALA A 87 -14.91 -24.68 9.59
C ALA A 87 -16.21 -25.39 9.18
N ARG A 88 -17.06 -24.77 8.36
CA ARG A 88 -18.25 -25.39 7.79
C ARG A 88 -17.91 -26.55 6.86
N LYS A 89 -16.91 -26.38 5.98
CA LYS A 89 -16.45 -27.44 5.07
C LYS A 89 -16.00 -28.68 5.85
N TYR A 90 -15.26 -28.49 6.94
CA TYR A 90 -14.68 -29.58 7.73
C TYR A 90 -15.49 -29.97 8.99
N GLY A 91 -16.68 -29.40 9.19
CA GLY A 91 -17.57 -29.72 10.29
C GLY A 91 -17.02 -29.34 11.67
N ILE A 92 -16.17 -28.32 11.76
CA ILE A 92 -15.54 -27.86 13.00
C ILE A 92 -16.44 -26.82 13.68
N PRO A 93 -16.89 -27.06 14.94
CA PRO A 93 -17.68 -26.09 15.66
C PRO A 93 -16.79 -24.91 16.10
N ILE A 94 -17.20 -23.67 15.74
CA ILE A 94 -16.49 -22.45 16.11
C ILE A 94 -16.97 -21.98 17.49
N LYS A 95 -16.03 -21.84 18.44
CA LYS A 95 -16.25 -21.07 19.67
C LYS A 95 -15.78 -19.65 19.44
N GLU A 96 -16.70 -18.71 19.31
CA GLU A 96 -16.38 -17.28 19.18
C GLU A 96 -16.27 -16.66 20.58
N LYS A 97 -15.19 -15.87 20.82
CA LYS A 97 -15.19 -14.92 21.93
C LYS A 97 -16.31 -13.91 21.73
N GLU A 98 -17.04 -13.60 22.77
CA GLU A 98 -18.03 -12.52 22.71
C GLU A 98 -17.38 -11.25 22.18
N VAL A 99 -17.86 -10.82 21.02
CA VAL A 99 -17.52 -9.51 20.42
C VAL A 99 -18.27 -8.47 21.25
N SER A 100 -17.66 -7.31 21.54
CA SER A 100 -18.36 -6.28 22.30
C SER A 100 -19.62 -5.83 21.56
N ALA A 101 -20.66 -5.45 22.31
CA ALA A 101 -21.91 -4.94 21.72
C ALA A 101 -21.66 -3.76 20.78
N GLU A 102 -20.64 -2.93 21.06
CA GLU A 102 -20.21 -1.79 20.24
C GLU A 102 -19.60 -2.23 18.91
N GLU A 103 -18.76 -3.28 18.90
CA GLU A 103 -18.17 -3.80 17.65
C GLU A 103 -19.24 -4.46 16.76
N ILE A 104 -20.22 -5.16 17.37
CA ILE A 104 -21.37 -5.72 16.65
C ILE A 104 -22.18 -4.58 16.03
N GLN A 105 -22.50 -3.55 16.80
CA GLN A 105 -23.28 -2.41 16.35
C GLN A 105 -22.56 -1.67 15.20
N ALA A 106 -21.26 -1.42 15.31
CA ALA A 106 -20.49 -0.76 14.27
C ALA A 106 -20.44 -1.58 12.96
N ARG A 107 -20.40 -2.92 13.06
CA ARG A 107 -20.47 -3.81 11.91
C ARG A 107 -21.85 -3.78 11.27
N ASP A 108 -22.91 -3.82 12.08
CA ASP A 108 -24.29 -3.80 11.60
C ASP A 108 -24.65 -2.44 10.98
N ASP A 109 -24.17 -1.33 11.56
CA ASP A 109 -24.33 0.02 11.00
C ASP A 109 -23.64 0.12 9.63
N ARG A 110 -22.40 -0.38 9.50
CA ARG A 110 -21.66 -0.38 8.23
C ARG A 110 -22.37 -1.22 7.15
N GLU A 111 -22.85 -2.41 7.50
CA GLU A 111 -23.56 -3.28 6.57
C GLU A 111 -24.89 -2.66 6.13
N SER A 112 -25.61 -2.06 7.06
CA SER A 112 -26.86 -1.32 6.78
C SER A 112 -26.66 -0.17 5.79
N MET A 113 -25.52 0.56 5.91
CA MET A 113 -25.17 1.63 4.98
C MET A 113 -24.83 1.10 3.58
N PHE A 114 -24.15 -0.02 3.46
CA PHE A 114 -23.90 -0.64 2.15
C PHE A 114 -25.21 -1.11 1.49
N ILE A 115 -26.08 -1.77 2.25
CA ILE A 115 -27.40 -2.23 1.74
C ILE A 115 -28.24 -1.01 1.26
N LEU A 116 -28.23 0.08 2.03
CA LEU A 116 -28.90 1.31 1.64
C LEU A 116 -28.32 1.93 0.37
N ASN A 117 -26.98 1.96 0.22
CA ASN A 117 -26.35 2.48 -0.99
C ASN A 117 -26.65 1.59 -2.22
N GLU A 118 -26.67 0.27 -2.07
CA GLU A 118 -27.03 -0.65 -3.14
C GLU A 118 -28.51 -0.45 -3.58
N TRP A 119 -29.41 -0.29 -2.62
CA TRP A 119 -30.81 0.07 -2.92
C TRP A 119 -30.92 1.44 -3.60
N ALA A 120 -30.20 2.46 -3.10
CA ALA A 120 -30.20 3.80 -3.68
C ALA A 120 -29.68 3.80 -5.13
N ARG A 121 -28.62 3.00 -5.44
CA ARG A 121 -28.16 2.78 -6.80
C ARG A 121 -29.30 2.25 -7.69
N ASP A 122 -30.03 1.26 -7.23
CA ASP A 122 -31.12 0.65 -8.00
C ASP A 122 -32.28 1.64 -8.16
N TRP A 123 -32.58 2.45 -7.14
CA TRP A 123 -33.55 3.54 -7.21
C TRP A 123 -33.13 4.60 -8.25
N PHE A 124 -31.90 5.10 -8.21
CA PHE A 124 -31.39 6.06 -9.21
C PHE A 124 -31.39 5.48 -10.64
N ARG A 125 -31.12 4.19 -10.80
CA ARG A 125 -31.19 3.52 -12.10
C ARG A 125 -32.63 3.43 -12.59
N HIS A 126 -33.57 3.07 -11.73
CA HIS A 126 -34.99 3.07 -12.04
C HIS A 126 -35.44 4.47 -12.49
N GLU A 127 -35.08 5.50 -11.74
CA GLU A 127 -35.40 6.87 -12.12
C GLU A 127 -34.86 7.25 -13.51
N LEU A 128 -33.63 6.82 -13.85
CA LEU A 128 -33.01 7.08 -15.15
C LEU A 128 -33.73 6.38 -16.31
N LEU A 129 -34.11 5.12 -16.12
CA LEU A 129 -34.50 4.24 -17.23
C LEU A 129 -36.02 4.13 -17.40
N GLU A 130 -36.77 4.22 -16.29
CA GLU A 130 -38.20 3.89 -16.29
C GLU A 130 -39.11 5.12 -16.17
N THR A 131 -38.62 6.27 -15.67
CA THR A 131 -39.43 7.49 -15.56
C THR A 131 -39.35 8.35 -16.82
N GLU A 132 -40.37 9.20 -17.05
CA GLU A 132 -40.39 10.15 -18.18
C GLU A 132 -39.26 11.19 -18.03
N ASP A 133 -39.14 11.80 -16.84
CA ASP A 133 -38.10 12.79 -16.54
C ASP A 133 -36.70 12.16 -16.66
N GLY A 134 -36.52 10.95 -16.16
CA GLY A 134 -35.25 10.25 -16.28
C GLY A 134 -34.82 10.05 -17.73
N ARG A 135 -35.75 9.65 -18.60
CA ARG A 135 -35.47 9.47 -20.04
C ARG A 135 -35.28 10.80 -20.76
N ALA A 136 -36.12 11.78 -20.49
CA ALA A 136 -36.08 13.08 -21.15
C ALA A 136 -34.89 13.95 -20.76
N VAL A 137 -34.40 13.84 -19.53
CA VAL A 137 -33.32 14.68 -18.98
C VAL A 137 -32.06 13.87 -18.71
N GLY A 138 -32.12 12.86 -17.85
CA GLY A 138 -30.96 12.08 -17.43
C GLY A 138 -30.35 11.24 -18.54
N LEU A 139 -31.16 10.41 -19.21
CA LEU A 139 -30.69 9.55 -20.29
C LEU A 139 -30.31 10.35 -21.54
N ALA A 140 -31.06 11.45 -21.84
CA ALA A 140 -30.73 12.37 -22.92
C ALA A 140 -29.34 13.01 -22.71
N TYR A 141 -28.95 13.33 -21.47
CA TYR A 141 -27.60 13.83 -21.16
C TYR A 141 -26.52 12.80 -21.54
N PHE A 142 -26.65 11.54 -21.16
CA PHE A 142 -25.68 10.50 -21.50
C PHE A 142 -25.64 10.21 -23.00
N ARG A 143 -26.81 10.10 -23.66
CA ARG A 143 -26.89 9.86 -25.10
C ARG A 143 -26.38 11.06 -25.92
N GLY A 144 -26.64 12.29 -25.47
CA GLY A 144 -26.10 13.51 -26.08
C GLY A 144 -24.56 13.57 -26.03
N ARG A 145 -23.94 12.83 -25.11
CA ARG A 145 -22.48 12.62 -25.04
C ARG A 145 -22.02 11.39 -25.83
N GLY A 146 -22.94 10.63 -26.45
CA GLY A 146 -22.60 9.48 -27.25
C GLY A 146 -22.41 8.17 -26.48
N PHE A 147 -22.79 8.11 -25.19
CA PHE A 147 -22.66 6.87 -24.41
C PHE A 147 -23.68 5.82 -24.82
N ARG A 148 -23.18 4.59 -25.03
CA ARG A 148 -23.99 3.41 -25.35
C ARG A 148 -24.56 2.77 -24.08
N ASP A 149 -25.65 1.99 -24.28
CA ASP A 149 -26.37 1.35 -23.16
C ASP A 149 -25.51 0.30 -22.43
N ASP A 150 -24.57 -0.38 -23.12
CA ASP A 150 -23.64 -1.31 -22.51
C ASP A 150 -22.73 -0.62 -21.47
N ILE A 151 -22.26 0.58 -21.79
CA ILE A 151 -21.45 1.40 -20.89
C ILE A 151 -22.27 1.94 -19.71
N LEU A 152 -23.48 2.46 -19.98
CA LEU A 152 -24.38 2.92 -18.91
C LEU A 152 -24.70 1.79 -17.92
N ASN A 153 -24.93 0.56 -18.45
CA ASN A 153 -25.15 -0.61 -17.62
C ASN A 153 -23.91 -1.05 -16.85
N ARG A 154 -22.73 -1.00 -17.47
CA ARG A 154 -21.46 -1.37 -16.84
C ARG A 154 -21.14 -0.49 -15.64
N PHE A 155 -21.35 0.82 -15.77
CA PHE A 155 -21.12 1.79 -14.70
C PHE A 155 -22.33 2.00 -13.79
N GLN A 156 -23.48 1.39 -14.12
CA GLN A 156 -24.71 1.43 -13.33
C GLN A 156 -25.15 2.87 -13.00
N VAL A 157 -25.00 3.77 -13.97
CA VAL A 157 -25.34 5.20 -13.81
C VAL A 157 -26.83 5.38 -13.55
N GLY A 158 -27.19 6.50 -12.92
CA GLY A 158 -28.55 6.80 -12.53
C GLY A 158 -28.92 8.28 -12.70
N PHE A 159 -30.10 8.62 -12.26
CA PHE A 159 -30.62 9.98 -12.21
C PHE A 159 -31.35 10.23 -10.92
N SER A 160 -31.22 11.42 -10.36
CA SER A 160 -31.99 11.90 -9.22
C SER A 160 -32.84 13.08 -9.70
N PRO A 161 -34.18 12.92 -9.76
CA PRO A 161 -35.06 13.99 -10.22
C PRO A 161 -35.05 15.20 -9.29
N ASN A 162 -35.48 16.35 -9.81
CA ASN A 162 -35.67 17.56 -9.00
C ASN A 162 -37.10 17.67 -8.48
N ASP A 163 -37.77 16.57 -8.21
CA ASP A 163 -39.11 16.55 -7.68
C ASP A 163 -39.10 16.63 -6.13
N VAL A 164 -40.06 17.37 -5.57
CA VAL A 164 -40.31 17.47 -4.13
C VAL A 164 -41.42 16.54 -3.63
N LYS A 165 -42.19 15.96 -4.54
CA LYS A 165 -43.28 15.05 -4.25
C LYS A 165 -42.90 13.59 -4.33
N HIS A 166 -41.86 13.29 -5.12
CA HIS A 166 -41.30 11.96 -5.27
C HIS A 166 -39.80 12.03 -4.94
N THR A 167 -39.45 11.61 -3.74
CA THR A 167 -38.08 11.76 -3.21
C THR A 167 -37.51 10.39 -2.84
N LEU A 168 -36.20 10.23 -2.99
CA LEU A 168 -35.46 9.07 -2.50
C LEU A 168 -35.70 8.87 -0.98
N ALA A 169 -35.73 9.99 -0.22
CA ALA A 169 -35.97 9.97 1.21
C ALA A 169 -37.31 9.30 1.57
N ASP A 170 -38.41 9.71 0.89
CA ASP A 170 -39.73 9.17 1.17
C ASP A 170 -39.83 7.69 0.84
N ASP A 171 -39.25 7.27 -0.30
CA ASP A 171 -39.27 5.89 -0.72
C ASP A 171 -38.37 5.00 0.16
N ALA A 172 -37.20 5.49 0.60
CA ALA A 172 -36.36 4.78 1.55
C ALA A 172 -37.07 4.53 2.88
N LEU A 173 -37.74 5.56 3.42
CA LEU A 173 -38.51 5.41 4.65
C LEU A 173 -39.69 4.45 4.51
N LYS A 174 -40.42 4.47 3.38
CA LYS A 174 -41.50 3.49 3.07
C LYS A 174 -40.96 2.05 2.99
N GLN A 175 -39.72 1.86 2.52
CA GLN A 175 -39.03 0.55 2.48
C GLN A 175 -38.49 0.11 3.85
N GLY A 176 -38.61 0.94 4.88
CA GLY A 176 -38.18 0.63 6.24
C GLY A 176 -36.73 0.99 6.57
N TYR A 177 -36.03 1.71 5.68
CA TYR A 177 -34.68 2.20 5.99
C TYR A 177 -34.72 3.27 7.08
N GLN A 178 -33.76 3.22 8.00
CA GLN A 178 -33.71 4.15 9.13
C GLN A 178 -33.12 5.50 8.72
N GLU A 179 -33.71 6.59 9.20
CA GLU A 179 -33.25 7.96 8.94
C GLU A 179 -31.78 8.18 9.26
N LYS A 180 -31.28 7.58 10.36
CA LYS A 180 -29.85 7.71 10.77
C LYS A 180 -28.86 7.27 9.71
N TYR A 181 -29.25 6.37 8.79
CA TYR A 181 -28.38 5.93 7.69
C TYR A 181 -28.53 6.80 6.44
N LEU A 182 -29.66 7.49 6.27
CA LEU A 182 -29.88 8.40 5.14
C LEU A 182 -29.13 9.73 5.32
N VAL A 183 -29.07 10.24 6.54
CA VAL A 183 -28.40 11.50 6.88
C VAL A 183 -27.02 11.20 7.44
N ASN A 184 -26.01 11.96 7.00
CA ASN A 184 -24.67 11.83 7.56
C ASN A 184 -24.56 12.60 8.88
N ILE A 185 -24.32 11.91 9.97
CA ILE A 185 -24.02 12.50 11.28
C ILE A 185 -22.50 12.65 11.33
N ILE A 186 -22.04 13.88 11.12
CA ILE A 186 -20.61 14.20 11.05
C ILE A 186 -20.00 14.05 12.44
N ASP A 187 -19.01 13.17 12.55
CA ASP A 187 -18.04 13.21 13.64
C ASP A 187 -17.01 14.31 13.33
N GLU A 188 -17.09 15.44 14.01
CA GLU A 188 -16.18 16.58 13.77
C GLU A 188 -14.72 16.25 14.08
N ARG A 189 -14.46 15.29 14.97
CA ARG A 189 -13.09 14.89 15.34
C ARG A 189 -12.50 13.91 14.32
N GLU A 190 -13.30 12.96 13.87
CA GLU A 190 -12.91 11.96 12.89
C GLU A 190 -14.00 11.73 11.83
N PRO A 191 -14.07 12.58 10.79
CA PRO A 191 -15.11 12.50 9.74
C PRO A 191 -15.25 11.13 9.08
N LYS A 192 -14.15 10.36 9.03
CA LYS A 192 -14.15 8.97 8.52
C LYS A 192 -14.99 7.99 9.36
N ASN A 193 -15.30 8.33 10.61
CA ASN A 193 -16.13 7.53 11.51
C ASN A 193 -17.60 7.96 11.49
N SER A 194 -17.94 8.92 10.63
CA SER A 194 -19.31 9.43 10.51
C SER A 194 -20.27 8.33 10.07
N ILE A 195 -21.38 8.18 10.79
CA ILE A 195 -22.45 7.25 10.47
C ILE A 195 -23.44 7.95 9.53
N GLY A 196 -23.95 7.19 8.55
CA GLY A 196 -24.90 7.68 7.56
C GLY A 196 -24.27 7.96 6.19
N THR A 197 -25.01 7.64 5.15
CA THR A 197 -24.55 7.71 3.75
C THR A 197 -24.54 9.12 3.18
N GLY A 198 -25.30 10.04 3.83
CA GLY A 198 -25.51 11.39 3.32
C GLY A 198 -26.28 11.47 2.01
N LEU A 199 -27.10 10.46 1.71
CA LEU A 199 -28.08 10.52 0.60
C LEU A 199 -29.08 11.63 0.79
N CYS A 200 -29.38 11.95 2.05
CA CYS A 200 -30.29 13.02 2.44
C CYS A 200 -29.63 14.05 3.35
N LEU A 201 -30.17 15.25 3.33
CA LEU A 201 -29.88 16.34 4.26
C LEU A 201 -31.09 16.54 5.14
N LYS A 202 -30.90 16.91 6.40
CA LYS A 202 -31.97 17.29 7.31
C LYS A 202 -32.06 18.82 7.40
N ASN A 203 -33.20 19.37 7.05
CA ASN A 203 -33.43 20.80 7.11
C ASN A 203 -33.65 21.26 8.58
N ALA A 204 -33.67 22.58 8.82
CA ALA A 204 -33.93 23.15 10.13
C ALA A 204 -35.33 22.81 10.71
N ASP A 205 -36.30 22.52 9.85
CA ASP A 205 -37.66 22.06 10.21
C ASP A 205 -37.73 20.53 10.46
N GLY A 206 -36.60 19.84 10.43
CA GLY A 206 -36.49 18.40 10.67
C GLY A 206 -36.85 17.53 9.48
N LYS A 207 -37.24 18.09 8.33
CA LYS A 207 -37.61 17.33 7.13
C LYS A 207 -36.37 16.89 6.35
N LEU A 208 -36.45 15.69 5.76
CA LEU A 208 -35.45 15.19 4.88
C LEU A 208 -35.54 15.83 3.48
N ARG A 209 -34.42 16.04 2.86
CA ARG A 209 -34.27 16.50 1.48
C ARG A 209 -33.17 15.70 0.80
N ASP A 210 -33.43 15.21 -0.42
CA ASP A 210 -32.44 14.49 -1.21
C ASP A 210 -31.23 15.38 -1.54
N ARG A 211 -30.03 14.83 -1.30
CA ARG A 211 -28.76 15.54 -1.53
C ARG A 211 -28.46 15.72 -3.01
N PHE A 212 -28.80 14.74 -3.83
CA PHE A 212 -28.40 14.68 -5.23
C PHE A 212 -29.47 15.18 -6.22
N ARG A 213 -30.44 15.96 -5.78
CA ARG A 213 -31.56 16.45 -6.61
C ARG A 213 -31.08 17.09 -7.92
N GLY A 214 -31.78 16.75 -9.04
CA GLY A 214 -31.54 17.31 -10.36
C GLY A 214 -30.19 16.93 -10.96
N ARG A 215 -29.69 15.72 -10.67
CA ARG A 215 -28.34 15.29 -11.04
C ARG A 215 -28.36 13.94 -11.75
N VAL A 216 -27.47 13.78 -12.74
CA VAL A 216 -27.05 12.44 -13.16
C VAL A 216 -26.07 11.89 -12.12
N ILE A 217 -26.14 10.57 -11.89
CA ILE A 217 -25.50 9.90 -10.75
C ILE A 217 -24.53 8.82 -11.25
N TRP A 218 -23.37 8.80 -10.63
CA TRP A 218 -22.36 7.74 -10.78
C TRP A 218 -22.16 7.04 -9.44
N PRO A 219 -22.50 5.74 -9.33
CA PRO A 219 -22.14 4.96 -8.15
C PRO A 219 -20.60 4.80 -8.08
N ILE A 220 -20.05 4.98 -6.89
CA ILE A 220 -18.63 4.78 -6.61
C ILE A 220 -18.52 3.44 -5.89
N PHE A 221 -17.75 2.51 -6.47
CA PHE A 221 -17.61 1.16 -5.96
C PHE A 221 -16.31 1.01 -5.17
N THR A 222 -16.38 0.26 -4.08
CA THR A 222 -15.18 -0.29 -3.43
C THR A 222 -14.45 -1.25 -4.39
N VAL A 223 -13.20 -1.60 -4.08
CA VAL A 223 -12.45 -2.62 -4.84
C VAL A 223 -13.19 -3.96 -4.91
N SER A 224 -13.98 -4.31 -3.86
CA SER A 224 -14.81 -5.52 -3.81
C SER A 224 -16.14 -5.43 -4.57
N GLY A 225 -16.51 -4.26 -5.09
CA GLY A 225 -17.74 -4.07 -5.89
C GLY A 225 -18.97 -3.66 -5.08
N ARG A 226 -18.85 -3.36 -3.78
CA ARG A 226 -19.93 -2.76 -2.99
C ARG A 226 -20.06 -1.27 -3.32
N VAL A 227 -21.25 -0.71 -3.25
CA VAL A 227 -21.47 0.71 -3.48
C VAL A 227 -21.08 1.51 -2.24
N ALA A 228 -19.93 2.19 -2.30
CA ALA A 228 -19.43 3.02 -1.20
C ALA A 228 -20.17 4.35 -1.09
N GLY A 229 -20.46 4.98 -2.24
CA GLY A 229 -21.10 6.30 -2.31
C GLY A 229 -21.44 6.67 -3.74
N PHE A 230 -21.67 7.96 -3.97
CA PHE A 230 -22.12 8.49 -5.25
C PHE A 230 -21.42 9.78 -5.59
N GLY A 231 -21.21 9.99 -6.91
CA GLY A 231 -20.94 11.28 -7.51
C GLY A 231 -22.15 11.75 -8.30
N GLY A 232 -22.44 13.05 -8.27
CA GLY A 232 -23.58 13.60 -9.00
C GLY A 232 -23.24 14.91 -9.71
N ARG A 233 -23.57 15.03 -11.00
CA ARG A 233 -23.42 16.27 -11.79
C ARG A 233 -24.77 16.91 -12.02
N VAL A 234 -24.91 18.20 -11.67
CA VAL A 234 -26.11 18.95 -11.94
C VAL A 234 -26.27 19.17 -13.45
N LEU A 235 -27.50 19.06 -13.94
CA LEU A 235 -27.88 19.38 -15.31
C LEU A 235 -28.43 20.80 -15.35
N ASP A 236 -27.83 21.69 -16.17
CA ASP A 236 -28.08 23.14 -16.19
C ASP A 236 -29.55 23.54 -16.39
N ALA A 237 -30.33 22.72 -17.08
CA ALA A 237 -31.73 22.98 -17.33
C ALA A 237 -32.65 22.75 -16.10
N ALA A 238 -32.19 22.02 -15.06
CA ALA A 238 -33.04 21.53 -13.98
C ALA A 238 -32.91 22.33 -12.69
N THR A 239 -31.87 23.17 -12.51
CA THR A 239 -31.53 23.68 -11.17
C THR A 239 -31.06 25.13 -11.16
N LYS A 240 -32.03 26.08 -11.20
CA LYS A 240 -31.73 27.48 -10.83
C LYS A 240 -31.32 27.52 -9.34
N GLY A 241 -30.10 28.02 -9.08
CA GLY A 241 -29.60 28.26 -7.71
C GLY A 241 -28.68 27.17 -7.11
N VAL A 242 -28.22 26.17 -7.87
CA VAL A 242 -27.21 25.21 -7.42
C VAL A 242 -25.82 25.67 -7.87
N ASN A 243 -24.98 26.09 -6.93
CA ASN A 243 -23.64 26.63 -7.20
C ASN A 243 -22.56 25.54 -7.40
N VAL A 244 -22.85 24.27 -7.16
CA VAL A 244 -21.88 23.19 -7.18
C VAL A 244 -22.16 22.25 -8.36
N LYS A 245 -21.31 22.29 -9.39
CA LYS A 245 -21.45 21.48 -10.61
C LYS A 245 -21.34 19.99 -10.33
N TYR A 246 -20.33 19.55 -9.58
CA TYR A 246 -20.13 18.17 -9.15
C TYR A 246 -20.25 18.06 -7.63
N LEU A 247 -20.95 17.05 -7.16
CA LEU A 247 -21.17 16.77 -5.75
C LEU A 247 -20.91 15.29 -5.47
N ASN A 248 -20.12 14.99 -4.45
CA ASN A 248 -19.86 13.62 -4.01
C ASN A 248 -20.52 13.34 -2.65
N SER A 249 -20.69 12.06 -2.32
CA SER A 249 -21.04 11.62 -0.97
C SER A 249 -20.08 12.21 0.07
N PRO A 250 -20.53 12.49 1.29
CA PRO A 250 -19.66 12.92 2.38
C PRO A 250 -18.79 11.76 2.89
N GLU A 251 -17.71 12.09 3.60
CA GLU A 251 -16.89 11.09 4.31
C GLU A 251 -17.76 10.30 5.29
N SER A 252 -17.54 8.99 5.38
CA SER A 252 -18.25 8.10 6.29
C SER A 252 -17.49 6.80 6.50
N VAL A 253 -17.99 5.92 7.38
CA VAL A 253 -17.39 4.59 7.60
C VAL A 253 -17.40 3.68 6.37
N VAL A 254 -18.18 3.98 5.33
CA VAL A 254 -18.26 3.21 4.07
C VAL A 254 -17.66 3.93 2.87
N TYR A 255 -17.47 5.25 2.95
CA TYR A 255 -16.96 6.06 1.84
C TYR A 255 -15.86 7.01 2.30
N SER A 256 -14.73 6.96 1.64
CA SER A 256 -13.67 7.95 1.81
C SER A 256 -13.19 8.44 0.45
N LYS A 257 -13.41 9.73 0.19
CA LYS A 257 -12.97 10.39 -1.04
C LYS A 257 -11.46 10.28 -1.26
N ARG A 258 -10.69 10.15 -0.15
CA ARG A 258 -9.24 10.00 -0.19
C ARG A 258 -8.76 8.60 -0.56
N LYS A 259 -9.65 7.60 -0.47
CA LYS A 259 -9.31 6.18 -0.70
C LYS A 259 -9.93 5.61 -1.96
N GLU A 260 -11.11 6.11 -2.35
CA GLU A 260 -11.82 5.55 -3.49
C GLU A 260 -11.36 6.18 -4.81
N LEU A 261 -11.30 5.37 -5.86
CA LEU A 261 -11.07 5.77 -7.24
C LEU A 261 -12.27 5.34 -8.10
N PHE A 262 -12.82 6.25 -8.85
CA PHE A 262 -13.90 5.89 -9.77
C PHE A 262 -13.39 5.00 -10.90
N GLY A 263 -14.16 3.97 -11.23
CA GLY A 263 -13.82 3.01 -12.27
C GLY A 263 -12.89 1.87 -11.80
N LEU A 264 -12.31 1.93 -10.59
CA LEU A 264 -11.33 0.93 -10.14
C LEU A 264 -11.89 -0.50 -10.09
N PHE A 265 -13.12 -0.65 -9.64
CA PHE A 265 -13.80 -1.97 -9.63
C PHE A 265 -13.90 -2.54 -11.04
N GLN A 266 -14.32 -1.73 -12.01
CA GLN A 266 -14.45 -2.13 -13.41
C GLN A 266 -13.10 -2.35 -14.09
N ALA A 267 -12.07 -1.59 -13.70
CA ALA A 267 -10.76 -1.58 -14.34
C ALA A 267 -9.76 -2.62 -13.78
N LYS A 268 -9.94 -3.10 -12.56
CA LYS A 268 -8.95 -3.88 -11.81
C LYS A 268 -8.34 -5.06 -12.57
N GLU A 269 -9.15 -5.81 -13.29
CA GLU A 269 -8.68 -6.96 -14.07
C GLU A 269 -7.94 -6.53 -15.35
N ALA A 270 -8.42 -5.45 -16.01
CA ALA A 270 -7.75 -4.89 -17.17
C ALA A 270 -6.40 -4.25 -16.79
N ILE A 271 -6.31 -3.58 -15.63
CA ILE A 271 -5.05 -3.03 -15.11
C ILE A 271 -4.02 -4.15 -14.91
N ARG A 272 -4.41 -5.25 -14.24
CA ARG A 272 -3.50 -6.39 -14.02
C ARG A 272 -3.09 -7.09 -15.31
N ARG A 273 -4.04 -7.31 -16.23
CA ARG A 273 -3.78 -7.97 -17.50
C ARG A 273 -2.85 -7.17 -18.41
N ASN A 274 -3.04 -5.85 -18.46
CA ASN A 274 -2.26 -4.96 -19.31
C ASN A 274 -0.99 -4.43 -18.62
N ASP A 275 -0.82 -4.71 -17.33
CA ASP A 275 0.23 -4.15 -16.47
C ASP A 275 0.38 -2.64 -16.63
N LEU A 276 -0.73 -1.93 -16.72
CA LEU A 276 -0.82 -0.49 -16.97
C LEU A 276 -2.13 0.07 -16.43
N CYS A 277 -2.07 1.23 -15.75
CA CYS A 277 -3.24 2.00 -15.36
C CYS A 277 -3.22 3.36 -16.05
N TYR A 278 -4.35 3.76 -16.65
CA TYR A 278 -4.58 5.14 -17.07
C TYR A 278 -5.28 5.90 -15.94
N LEU A 279 -4.79 7.10 -15.64
CA LEU A 279 -5.39 8.00 -14.67
C LEU A 279 -5.92 9.24 -15.40
N VAL A 280 -7.21 9.52 -15.19
CA VAL A 280 -7.92 10.69 -15.75
C VAL A 280 -8.61 11.47 -14.62
N GLU A 281 -9.25 12.60 -14.95
CA GLU A 281 -9.85 13.48 -13.94
C GLU A 281 -11.28 13.11 -13.60
N GLY A 282 -12.10 12.81 -14.60
CA GLY A 282 -13.57 12.77 -14.46
C GLY A 282 -14.24 11.43 -14.68
N TYR A 283 -15.51 11.36 -14.28
CA TYR A 283 -16.37 10.18 -14.45
C TYR A 283 -16.63 9.88 -15.93
N THR A 284 -16.89 10.91 -16.72
CA THR A 284 -17.16 10.80 -18.16
C THR A 284 -15.96 10.31 -18.94
N ASP A 285 -14.76 10.71 -18.53
CA ASP A 285 -13.51 10.30 -19.18
C ASP A 285 -13.28 8.80 -19.04
N VAL A 286 -13.48 8.27 -17.83
CA VAL A 286 -13.40 6.83 -17.58
C VAL A 286 -14.40 6.06 -18.45
N MET A 287 -15.65 6.53 -18.51
CA MET A 287 -16.70 5.89 -19.31
C MET A 287 -16.41 5.95 -20.82
N ALA A 288 -15.91 7.09 -21.30
CA ALA A 288 -15.54 7.28 -22.69
C ALA A 288 -14.37 6.37 -23.09
N MET A 289 -13.35 6.26 -22.28
CA MET A 289 -12.22 5.35 -22.49
C MET A 289 -12.66 3.88 -22.51
N HIS A 290 -13.54 3.46 -21.58
CA HIS A 290 -14.13 2.12 -21.60
C HIS A 290 -14.89 1.87 -22.90
N GLN A 291 -15.65 2.86 -23.39
CA GLN A 291 -16.38 2.76 -24.67
C GLN A 291 -15.46 2.60 -25.87
N MET A 292 -14.25 3.18 -25.81
CA MET A 292 -13.19 3.02 -26.80
C MET A 292 -12.35 1.75 -26.60
N GLY A 293 -12.74 0.86 -25.68
CA GLY A 293 -12.06 -0.41 -25.40
C GLY A 293 -10.84 -0.30 -24.49
N VAL A 294 -10.62 0.86 -23.86
CA VAL A 294 -9.53 1.08 -22.89
C VAL A 294 -10.13 0.93 -21.48
N GLU A 295 -10.09 -0.30 -20.98
CA GLU A 295 -10.77 -0.66 -19.72
C GLU A 295 -9.91 -0.46 -18.46
N ASN A 296 -8.60 -0.28 -18.60
CA ASN A 296 -7.64 -0.11 -17.51
C ASN A 296 -7.48 1.35 -17.09
N VAL A 297 -8.61 2.05 -16.87
CA VAL A 297 -8.65 3.48 -16.56
C VAL A 297 -9.43 3.77 -15.28
N VAL A 298 -8.93 4.73 -14.48
CA VAL A 298 -9.53 5.20 -13.23
C VAL A 298 -9.50 6.73 -13.16
N ALA A 299 -10.37 7.31 -12.31
CA ALA A 299 -10.38 8.75 -12.05
C ALA A 299 -10.30 9.07 -10.55
N SER A 300 -9.60 10.19 -10.24
CA SER A 300 -9.55 10.78 -8.89
C SER A 300 -10.84 11.56 -8.53
N SER A 301 -11.70 11.83 -9.51
CA SER A 301 -13.06 12.37 -9.36
C SER A 301 -13.13 13.74 -8.67
N GLY A 302 -12.33 14.69 -9.14
CA GLY A 302 -12.35 16.09 -8.69
C GLY A 302 -11.68 16.30 -7.34
N THR A 303 -10.68 15.50 -7.02
CA THR A 303 -9.74 15.72 -5.91
C THR A 303 -8.31 15.58 -6.39
N ALA A 304 -7.39 16.27 -5.73
CA ALA A 304 -5.97 15.95 -5.87
C ALA A 304 -5.73 14.47 -5.51
N LEU A 305 -4.89 13.81 -6.28
CA LEU A 305 -4.50 12.41 -6.05
C LEU A 305 -3.89 12.25 -4.64
N THR A 306 -4.22 11.16 -3.96
CA THR A 306 -3.73 10.89 -2.61
C THR A 306 -2.82 9.67 -2.59
N THR A 307 -1.96 9.59 -1.58
CA THR A 307 -1.09 8.43 -1.35
C THR A 307 -1.87 7.11 -1.21
N ASP A 308 -3.05 7.15 -0.55
CA ASP A 308 -3.90 5.96 -0.41
C ASP A 308 -4.41 5.46 -1.76
N GLN A 309 -4.84 6.39 -2.64
CA GLN A 309 -5.27 6.06 -4.02
C GLN A 309 -4.12 5.52 -4.87
N ILE A 310 -2.92 6.10 -4.75
CA ILE A 310 -1.72 5.63 -5.45
C ILE A 310 -1.40 4.20 -5.03
N ARG A 311 -1.41 3.90 -3.74
CA ARG A 311 -1.15 2.57 -3.21
C ARG A 311 -2.18 1.53 -3.65
N LEU A 312 -3.43 1.93 -3.86
CA LEU A 312 -4.45 1.03 -4.43
C LEU A 312 -4.09 0.62 -5.87
N ILE A 313 -3.65 1.58 -6.70
CA ILE A 313 -3.19 1.29 -8.07
C ILE A 313 -1.91 0.45 -8.02
N HIS A 314 -0.95 0.83 -7.19
CA HIS A 314 0.36 0.19 -7.09
C HIS A 314 0.29 -1.31 -6.70
N ARG A 315 -0.75 -1.72 -5.96
CA ARG A 315 -1.02 -3.15 -5.67
C ARG A 315 -1.35 -3.98 -6.93
N MET A 316 -1.71 -3.33 -8.03
CA MET A 316 -2.13 -3.98 -9.28
C MET A 316 -1.10 -3.84 -10.40
N THR A 317 -0.42 -2.70 -10.48
CA THR A 317 0.62 -2.39 -11.46
C THR A 317 1.54 -1.29 -10.95
N SER A 318 2.80 -1.33 -11.34
CA SER A 318 3.75 -0.21 -11.13
C SER A 318 3.74 0.79 -12.27
N ASN A 319 3.00 0.57 -13.37
CA ASN A 319 3.00 1.41 -14.56
C ASN A 319 1.72 2.25 -14.62
N ILE A 320 1.88 3.56 -14.72
CA ILE A 320 0.75 4.49 -14.82
C ILE A 320 0.98 5.52 -15.94
N THR A 321 -0.07 5.79 -16.71
CA THR A 321 -0.09 6.89 -17.65
C THR A 321 -1.15 7.89 -17.22
N VAL A 322 -0.73 9.12 -16.93
CA VAL A 322 -1.63 10.22 -16.57
C VAL A 322 -2.03 10.96 -17.82
N ILE A 323 -3.32 11.08 -18.05
CA ILE A 323 -3.88 11.84 -19.19
C ILE A 323 -4.38 13.17 -18.66
N PHE A 324 -3.89 14.25 -19.25
CA PHE A 324 -4.27 15.61 -18.90
C PHE A 324 -5.13 16.23 -20.00
N ASP A 325 -6.03 17.09 -19.58
CA ASP A 325 -6.65 18.08 -20.46
C ASP A 325 -5.53 18.96 -20.99
N GLY A 326 -5.50 19.19 -22.29
CA GLY A 326 -4.34 19.72 -23.03
C GLY A 326 -3.90 21.16 -22.71
N ASP A 327 -4.09 21.67 -21.49
CA ASP A 327 -3.65 22.98 -21.06
C ASP A 327 -2.42 22.93 -20.14
N GLU A 328 -1.50 23.92 -20.28
CA GLU A 328 -0.30 24.04 -19.46
C GLU A 328 -0.62 24.21 -17.96
N ALA A 329 -1.76 24.81 -17.62
CA ALA A 329 -2.17 25.03 -16.24
C ALA A 329 -2.54 23.73 -15.53
N GLY A 330 -3.17 22.79 -16.25
CA GLY A 330 -3.47 21.43 -15.76
C GLY A 330 -2.20 20.64 -15.45
N ILE A 331 -1.16 20.78 -16.30
CA ILE A 331 0.12 20.10 -16.09
C ILE A 331 0.79 20.57 -14.79
N HIS A 332 0.87 21.89 -14.56
CA HIS A 332 1.47 22.43 -13.32
C HIS A 332 0.68 22.09 -12.06
N ALA A 333 -0.65 22.05 -12.13
CA ALA A 333 -1.48 21.63 -11.00
C ALA A 333 -1.27 20.15 -10.64
N SER A 334 -0.89 19.35 -11.62
CA SER A 334 -0.70 17.90 -11.50
C SER A 334 0.71 17.49 -11.12
N GLU A 335 1.71 18.36 -11.20
CA GLU A 335 3.12 18.05 -10.87
C GLU A 335 3.27 17.43 -9.48
N ARG A 336 2.54 17.94 -8.48
CA ARG A 336 2.53 17.34 -7.12
C ARG A 336 2.00 15.91 -7.10
N GLY A 337 0.95 15.62 -7.86
CA GLY A 337 0.37 14.28 -7.97
C GLY A 337 1.35 13.31 -8.62
N ILE A 338 2.10 13.79 -9.62
CA ILE A 338 3.12 12.99 -10.31
C ILE A 338 4.32 12.71 -9.39
N ASP A 339 4.81 13.72 -8.68
CA ASP A 339 5.90 13.53 -7.71
C ASP A 339 5.49 12.52 -6.60
N MET A 340 4.22 12.50 -6.19
CA MET A 340 3.70 11.49 -5.27
C MET A 340 3.70 10.07 -5.90
N LEU A 341 3.36 9.93 -7.18
CA LEU A 341 3.44 8.67 -7.91
C LEU A 341 4.89 8.16 -7.99
N LEU A 342 5.82 9.06 -8.34
CA LEU A 342 7.25 8.74 -8.38
C LEU A 342 7.79 8.35 -7.00
N ALA A 343 7.36 9.04 -5.93
CA ALA A 343 7.77 8.76 -4.54
C ALA A 343 7.28 7.40 -4.03
N GLU A 344 6.14 6.92 -4.53
CA GLU A 344 5.62 5.56 -4.25
C GLU A 344 6.23 4.49 -5.21
N GLY A 345 7.21 4.86 -6.05
CA GLY A 345 7.97 3.94 -6.89
C GLY A 345 7.27 3.54 -8.20
N MET A 346 6.32 4.35 -8.67
CA MET A 346 5.62 4.08 -9.93
C MET A 346 6.40 4.58 -11.15
N ASN A 347 6.27 3.88 -12.26
CA ASN A 347 6.75 4.30 -13.58
C ASN A 347 5.70 5.20 -14.22
N VAL A 348 5.98 6.50 -14.31
CA VAL A 348 4.99 7.49 -14.70
C VAL A 348 5.21 7.94 -16.14
N LYS A 349 4.20 7.77 -16.97
CA LYS A 349 4.11 8.39 -18.31
C LYS A 349 3.03 9.45 -18.34
N LEU A 350 3.18 10.36 -19.23
CA LEU A 350 2.20 11.39 -19.58
C LEU A 350 1.63 11.16 -20.97
N LEU A 351 0.40 11.57 -21.13
CA LEU A 351 -0.24 11.67 -22.43
C LEU A 351 -1.02 12.97 -22.48
N LEU A 352 -0.69 13.79 -23.44
CA LEU A 352 -1.42 15.02 -23.76
C LEU A 352 -2.33 14.75 -24.95
N LEU A 353 -3.58 15.13 -24.81
CA LEU A 353 -4.53 15.09 -25.91
C LEU A 353 -4.41 16.36 -26.76
N PRO A 354 -4.61 16.29 -28.08
CA PRO A 354 -4.49 17.44 -28.95
C PRO A 354 -5.65 18.44 -28.77
N ASP A 355 -5.46 19.67 -29.21
CA ASP A 355 -6.50 20.69 -29.30
C ASP A 355 -7.23 21.05 -28.00
N GLY A 356 -6.63 20.75 -26.82
CA GLY A 356 -7.27 20.98 -25.53
C GLY A 356 -8.42 20.00 -25.24
N ASP A 357 -8.42 18.85 -25.90
CA ASP A 357 -9.43 17.80 -25.64
C ASP A 357 -9.22 17.14 -24.29
N ASP A 358 -10.34 16.81 -23.65
CA ASP A 358 -10.41 15.80 -22.60
C ASP A 358 -10.66 14.39 -23.19
N PRO A 359 -10.48 13.29 -22.44
CA PRO A 359 -10.71 11.94 -22.97
C PRO A 359 -12.10 11.70 -23.55
N ASP A 360 -13.15 12.34 -23.00
CA ASP A 360 -14.52 12.25 -23.51
C ASP A 360 -14.69 12.99 -24.85
N SER A 361 -14.17 14.20 -24.97
CA SER A 361 -14.25 14.97 -26.24
C SER A 361 -13.40 14.33 -27.33
N PHE A 362 -12.22 13.82 -27.01
CA PHE A 362 -11.36 13.11 -27.94
C PHE A 362 -12.02 11.80 -28.44
N ALA A 363 -12.66 11.05 -27.54
CA ALA A 363 -13.41 9.83 -27.89
C ALA A 363 -14.57 10.10 -28.88
N ARG A 364 -15.21 11.26 -28.81
CA ARG A 364 -16.30 11.65 -29.74
C ARG A 364 -15.83 11.98 -31.15
N LYS A 365 -14.56 12.33 -31.32
CA LYS A 365 -13.95 12.71 -32.61
C LYS A 365 -13.31 11.54 -33.36
N HIS A 366 -13.02 10.43 -32.66
CA HIS A 366 -12.24 9.32 -33.20
C HIS A 366 -12.97 7.98 -33.04
N ASN A 367 -12.60 6.99 -33.87
CA ASN A 367 -13.02 5.63 -33.68
C ASN A 367 -12.12 4.90 -32.66
N ALA A 368 -12.55 3.71 -32.20
CA ALA A 368 -11.84 2.98 -31.16
C ALA A 368 -10.38 2.62 -31.54
N THR A 369 -10.12 2.29 -32.79
CA THR A 369 -8.77 1.93 -33.26
C THR A 369 -7.85 3.15 -33.25
N GLU A 370 -8.30 4.28 -33.81
CA GLU A 370 -7.55 5.55 -33.82
C GLU A 370 -7.28 6.02 -32.40
N TYR A 371 -8.27 5.93 -31.51
CA TYR A 371 -8.16 6.29 -30.10
C TYR A 371 -7.08 5.47 -29.39
N GLN A 372 -7.14 4.15 -29.50
CA GLN A 372 -6.18 3.25 -28.87
C GLN A 372 -4.76 3.40 -29.44
N ASP A 373 -4.64 3.59 -30.76
CA ASP A 373 -3.35 3.84 -31.41
C ASP A 373 -2.72 5.17 -30.96
N TYR A 374 -3.54 6.21 -30.81
CA TYR A 374 -3.08 7.48 -30.27
C TYR A 374 -2.54 7.32 -28.85
N LEU A 375 -3.31 6.70 -27.96
CA LEU A 375 -2.88 6.43 -26.58
C LEU A 375 -1.55 5.65 -26.55
N ARG A 376 -1.39 4.65 -27.41
CA ARG A 376 -0.18 3.82 -27.45
C ARG A 376 1.06 4.56 -27.92
N THR A 377 0.92 5.44 -28.92
CA THR A 377 2.05 6.07 -29.64
C THR A 377 2.49 7.40 -29.04
N HIS A 378 1.61 8.10 -28.29
CA HIS A 378 1.89 9.46 -27.79
C HIS A 378 2.20 9.53 -26.29
N GLN A 379 2.41 8.36 -25.64
CA GLN A 379 2.86 8.33 -24.25
C GLN A 379 4.33 8.74 -24.16
N VAL A 380 4.63 9.67 -23.27
CA VAL A 380 5.99 10.16 -23.02
C VAL A 380 6.33 9.95 -21.56
N ASP A 381 7.55 9.50 -21.27
CA ASP A 381 8.05 9.44 -19.89
C ASP A 381 8.03 10.83 -19.24
N PHE A 382 7.60 10.91 -17.97
CA PHE A 382 7.41 12.20 -17.31
C PHE A 382 8.71 12.99 -17.17
N ILE A 383 9.80 12.36 -16.76
CA ILE A 383 11.08 13.06 -16.56
C ILE A 383 11.62 13.54 -17.93
N HIS A 384 11.47 12.72 -18.97
CA HIS A 384 11.82 13.11 -20.32
C HIS A 384 11.00 14.28 -20.84
N PHE A 385 9.68 14.25 -20.64
CA PHE A 385 8.77 15.33 -20.99
C PHE A 385 9.15 16.63 -20.25
N LYS A 386 9.31 16.57 -18.94
CA LYS A 386 9.67 17.70 -18.09
C LYS A 386 11.01 18.31 -18.51
N THR A 387 12.01 17.48 -18.84
CA THR A 387 13.34 17.91 -19.27
C THR A 387 13.29 18.60 -20.64
N ASN A 388 12.56 18.06 -21.62
CA ASN A 388 12.41 18.66 -22.93
C ASN A 388 11.67 20.02 -22.89
N ASN A 389 10.59 20.09 -22.13
CA ASN A 389 9.84 21.34 -21.96
C ASN A 389 10.66 22.42 -21.25
N THR A 390 11.54 22.02 -20.30
CA THR A 390 12.47 22.93 -19.62
C THR A 390 13.35 23.69 -20.61
N LEU A 391 13.94 23.01 -21.59
CA LEU A 391 14.79 23.65 -22.59
C LEU A 391 14.01 24.62 -23.49
N ALA A 392 12.82 24.20 -23.91
CA ALA A 392 11.95 25.06 -24.75
C ALA A 392 11.47 26.31 -23.99
N ALA A 393 11.11 26.15 -22.69
CA ALA A 393 10.58 27.25 -21.88
C ALA A 393 11.66 28.23 -21.39
N ALA A 394 12.92 27.82 -21.28
CA ALA A 394 14.00 28.65 -20.77
C ALA A 394 14.40 29.80 -21.73
N GLN A 395 14.19 29.64 -23.03
CA GLN A 395 14.46 30.68 -24.08
C GLN A 395 15.84 31.37 -23.93
N GLY A 396 16.83 30.68 -23.35
CA GLY A 396 18.18 31.22 -23.12
C GLY A 396 18.35 32.06 -21.86
N ASP A 397 17.32 32.24 -21.02
CA ASP A 397 17.45 32.88 -19.70
C ASP A 397 18.07 31.93 -18.67
N PRO A 398 19.31 32.23 -18.17
CA PRO A 398 19.99 31.35 -17.22
C PRO A 398 19.28 31.21 -15.86
N VAL A 399 18.58 32.25 -15.40
CA VAL A 399 17.86 32.20 -14.10
C VAL A 399 16.65 31.30 -14.21
N ARG A 400 15.86 31.44 -15.26
CA ARG A 400 14.73 30.62 -15.55
C ARG A 400 15.14 29.16 -15.79
N LEU A 401 16.22 28.93 -16.54
CA LEU A 401 16.79 27.61 -16.74
C LEU A 401 17.18 26.93 -15.42
N SER A 402 17.83 27.65 -14.51
CA SER A 402 18.20 27.13 -13.20
C SER A 402 16.99 26.73 -12.36
N GLN A 403 15.91 27.52 -12.35
CA GLN A 403 14.67 27.17 -11.65
C GLN A 403 14.03 25.90 -12.22
N LEU A 404 13.96 25.78 -13.54
CA LEU A 404 13.38 24.62 -14.21
C LEU A 404 14.22 23.36 -14.00
N ILE A 405 15.56 23.46 -13.96
CA ILE A 405 16.46 22.35 -13.62
C ILE A 405 16.22 21.89 -12.17
N ASN A 406 16.05 22.81 -11.23
CA ASN A 406 15.73 22.46 -9.84
C ASN A 406 14.43 21.66 -9.74
N ASN A 407 13.40 22.00 -10.52
CA ASN A 407 12.15 21.22 -10.56
C ASN A 407 12.35 19.79 -11.08
N ILE A 408 13.26 19.58 -12.05
CA ILE A 408 13.62 18.25 -12.54
C ILE A 408 14.37 17.46 -11.44
N VAL A 409 15.33 18.12 -10.79
CA VAL A 409 16.09 17.56 -9.68
C VAL A 409 15.18 17.13 -8.52
N GLU A 410 14.16 17.94 -8.19
CA GLU A 410 13.15 17.63 -7.18
C GLU A 410 12.37 16.37 -7.54
N SER A 411 11.89 16.25 -8.78
CA SER A 411 11.16 15.05 -9.24
C SER A 411 12.06 13.79 -9.28
N ILE A 412 13.33 13.90 -9.67
CA ILE A 412 14.26 12.77 -9.63
C ILE A 412 14.58 12.36 -8.19
N ALA A 413 14.72 13.33 -7.28
CA ALA A 413 15.10 13.07 -5.88
C ALA A 413 14.05 12.28 -5.08
N VAL A 414 12.78 12.34 -5.46
CA VAL A 414 11.71 11.59 -4.77
C VAL A 414 11.65 10.11 -5.17
N ILE A 415 12.28 9.69 -6.29
CA ILE A 415 12.27 8.32 -6.77
C ILE A 415 13.01 7.41 -5.78
N PRO A 416 12.39 6.34 -5.24
CA PRO A 416 13.02 5.51 -4.22
C PRO A 416 14.11 4.57 -4.77
N ASP A 417 13.97 4.09 -6.02
CA ASP A 417 14.94 3.19 -6.65
C ASP A 417 16.20 3.92 -7.12
N GLU A 418 17.36 3.48 -6.63
CA GLU A 418 18.65 4.11 -6.93
C GLU A 418 19.05 3.97 -8.39
N ILE A 419 18.80 2.80 -8.98
CA ILE A 419 19.17 2.52 -10.38
C ILE A 419 18.35 3.42 -11.30
N THR A 420 17.05 3.49 -11.07
CA THR A 420 16.12 4.37 -11.83
C THR A 420 16.54 5.83 -11.71
N ARG A 421 16.91 6.30 -10.50
CA ARG A 421 17.43 7.67 -10.30
C ARG A 421 18.67 7.95 -11.13
N VAL A 422 19.66 7.03 -11.11
CA VAL A 422 20.90 7.19 -11.89
C VAL A 422 20.61 7.24 -13.38
N LEU A 423 19.68 6.42 -13.88
CA LEU A 423 19.29 6.45 -15.29
C LEU A 423 18.63 7.79 -15.68
N TYR A 424 17.74 8.32 -14.83
CA TYR A 424 17.13 9.64 -15.08
C TYR A 424 18.12 10.80 -14.94
N VAL A 425 19.07 10.75 -14.01
CA VAL A 425 20.17 11.72 -13.91
C VAL A 425 20.98 11.76 -15.21
N ARG A 426 21.35 10.59 -15.74
CA ARG A 426 22.08 10.49 -17.01
C ARG A 426 21.26 11.03 -18.18
N GLN A 427 20.00 10.66 -18.27
CA GLN A 427 19.10 11.14 -19.33
C GLN A 427 18.93 12.66 -19.27
N ALA A 428 18.68 13.23 -18.07
CA ALA A 428 18.58 14.66 -17.88
C ALA A 428 19.88 15.38 -18.23
N SER A 429 21.04 14.83 -17.84
CA SER A 429 22.37 15.35 -18.20
C SER A 429 22.56 15.46 -19.72
N GLN A 430 22.24 14.39 -20.44
CA GLN A 430 22.34 14.36 -21.91
C GLN A 430 21.41 15.38 -22.57
N THR A 431 20.15 15.47 -22.14
CA THR A 431 19.15 16.36 -22.72
C THR A 431 19.46 17.83 -22.40
N LEU A 432 19.89 18.16 -21.18
CA LEU A 432 20.23 19.50 -20.74
C LEU A 432 21.65 19.94 -21.14
N GLN A 433 22.44 19.03 -21.71
CA GLN A 433 23.86 19.26 -22.03
C GLN A 433 24.68 19.75 -20.83
N MET A 434 24.41 19.16 -19.65
CA MET A 434 25.08 19.49 -18.39
C MET A 434 25.93 18.30 -17.90
N ASP A 435 26.95 18.59 -17.08
CA ASP A 435 27.75 17.54 -16.43
C ASP A 435 26.86 16.68 -15.50
N GLU A 436 26.92 15.35 -15.68
CA GLU A 436 26.14 14.38 -14.91
C GLU A 436 26.41 14.50 -13.39
N ARG A 437 27.66 14.80 -13.00
CA ARG A 437 28.05 14.98 -11.59
C ARG A 437 27.36 16.18 -10.94
N LEU A 438 27.10 17.25 -11.69
CA LEU A 438 26.39 18.41 -11.16
C LEU A 438 24.95 18.07 -10.83
N ILE A 439 24.25 17.40 -11.74
CA ILE A 439 22.86 16.95 -11.52
C ILE A 439 22.81 15.92 -10.37
N GLN A 440 23.72 14.94 -10.36
CA GLN A 440 23.81 13.94 -9.30
C GLN A 440 24.03 14.58 -7.92
N THR A 441 24.91 15.59 -7.84
CA THR A 441 25.17 16.34 -6.59
C THR A 441 23.93 17.12 -6.15
N ALA A 442 23.22 17.75 -7.08
CA ALA A 442 21.98 18.47 -6.79
C ALA A 442 20.87 17.54 -6.29
N VAL A 443 20.68 16.37 -6.93
CA VAL A 443 19.75 15.33 -6.49
C VAL A 443 20.11 14.82 -5.09
N GLY A 444 21.40 14.58 -4.80
CA GLY A 444 21.85 14.16 -3.47
C GLY A 444 21.53 15.20 -2.37
N LYS A 445 21.75 16.49 -2.65
CA LYS A 445 21.38 17.58 -1.73
C LYS A 445 19.87 17.66 -1.48
N GLN A 446 19.07 17.50 -2.54
CA GLN A 446 17.61 17.53 -2.42
C GLN A 446 17.08 16.33 -1.64
N MET A 447 17.65 15.12 -1.83
CA MET A 447 17.32 13.95 -1.03
C MET A 447 17.61 14.16 0.47
N GLN A 448 18.74 14.78 0.81
CA GLN A 448 19.06 15.13 2.20
C GLN A 448 18.05 16.09 2.80
N ARG A 449 17.68 17.13 2.04
CA ARG A 449 16.64 18.09 2.46
C ARG A 449 15.29 17.41 2.71
N LEU A 450 14.84 16.55 1.81
CA LEU A 450 13.60 15.79 1.97
C LEU A 450 13.64 14.86 3.19
N ALA A 451 14.78 14.23 3.46
CA ALA A 451 14.97 13.39 4.64
C ALA A 451 14.89 14.20 5.95
N ASP A 452 15.50 15.40 5.97
CA ASP A 452 15.44 16.31 7.12
C ASP A 452 14.02 16.87 7.36
N GLU A 453 13.28 17.18 6.29
CA GLU A 453 11.90 17.64 6.36
C GLU A 453 10.99 16.54 6.93
N ARG A 454 11.09 15.30 6.43
CA ARG A 454 10.35 14.13 6.95
C ARG A 454 10.67 13.86 8.43
N ARG A 455 11.93 14.02 8.84
CA ARG A 455 12.32 13.86 10.25
C ARG A 455 11.66 14.92 11.13
N LYS A 456 11.70 16.20 10.74
CA LYS A 456 11.04 17.30 11.45
C LYS A 456 9.53 17.13 11.55
N GLU A 457 8.91 16.60 10.51
CA GLU A 457 7.48 16.33 10.46
C GLU A 457 7.07 15.22 11.45
N ARG A 458 7.84 14.12 11.49
CA ARG A 458 7.66 13.04 12.49
C ARG A 458 7.84 13.55 13.92
N GLU A 459 8.88 14.35 14.18
CA GLU A 459 9.09 14.96 15.50
C GLU A 459 7.94 15.88 15.92
N ARG A 460 7.30 16.58 14.96
CA ARG A 460 6.10 17.42 15.21
C ARG A 460 4.87 16.57 15.48
N GLU A 461 4.67 15.49 14.77
CA GLU A 461 3.56 14.56 14.99
C GLU A 461 3.70 13.84 16.34
N GLU A 462 4.89 13.40 16.69
CA GLU A 462 5.18 12.81 18.00
C GLU A 462 4.87 13.78 19.13
N ARG A 463 5.26 15.07 19.01
CA ARG A 463 4.93 16.12 19.98
C ARG A 463 3.43 16.43 20.08
N ARG A 464 2.67 16.27 18.98
CA ARG A 464 1.21 16.44 18.99
C ARG A 464 0.46 15.29 19.65
N ASN A 465 1.02 14.09 19.60
CA ASN A 465 0.43 12.87 20.15
C ASN A 465 0.80 12.62 21.64
N VAL A 466 1.60 13.46 22.25
CA VAL A 466 1.81 13.41 23.71
C VAL A 466 0.57 13.98 24.38
N PRO A 467 -0.16 13.21 25.21
CA PRO A 467 -1.29 13.73 25.98
C PRO A 467 -0.80 14.89 26.84
N GLN A 468 -1.42 16.07 26.70
CA GLN A 468 -1.15 17.14 27.65
C GLN A 468 -1.61 16.64 29.03
N PRO A 469 -0.77 16.72 30.06
CA PRO A 469 -1.24 16.47 31.42
C PRO A 469 -2.27 17.55 31.76
N GLU A 470 -3.44 17.11 32.20
CA GLU A 470 -4.46 17.99 32.77
C GLU A 470 -3.80 18.83 33.84
N GLY A 471 -3.90 20.16 33.70
CA GLY A 471 -3.26 21.10 34.60
C GLY A 471 -3.72 20.89 36.06
N PRO A 472 -2.81 20.95 37.00
CA PRO A 472 -3.20 20.87 38.41
C PRO A 472 -3.90 22.14 38.84
N ASP A 473 -4.98 21.94 39.59
CA ASP A 473 -5.74 22.93 40.33
C ASP A 473 -4.78 23.72 41.23
N ASP A 474 -4.91 25.04 41.19
CA ASP A 474 -4.12 26.01 41.98
C ASP A 474 -4.37 25.87 43.47
N THR A 475 -3.58 25.07 44.19
CA THR A 475 -3.36 25.35 45.64
C THR A 475 -2.07 24.68 46.14
N ALA A 476 -1.22 25.49 46.76
CA ALA A 476 -0.14 25.19 47.71
C ALA A 476 1.30 25.04 47.18
N VAL A 477 2.03 26.10 47.40
CA VAL A 477 3.49 26.27 47.28
C VAL A 477 4.22 25.52 48.40
N GLY A 478 5.19 24.66 48.02
CA GLY A 478 6.26 24.15 48.89
C GLY A 478 7.49 23.88 48.04
N PRO A 479 8.70 24.15 48.47
CA PRO A 479 9.89 24.04 47.59
C PRO A 479 10.26 22.59 47.35
N ALA A 480 10.34 22.22 46.06
CA ALA A 480 10.68 20.89 45.57
C ALA A 480 12.19 20.71 45.55
N GLU A 481 12.68 19.68 46.23
CA GLU A 481 14.03 19.11 46.07
C GLU A 481 14.18 18.53 44.66
N GLU A 482 15.31 18.86 44.03
CA GLU A 482 15.68 18.30 42.70
C GLU A 482 15.95 16.80 42.82
N MET A 483 15.06 15.98 42.25
CA MET A 483 15.36 14.59 41.98
C MET A 483 16.11 14.46 40.64
N PRO A 484 17.12 13.57 40.55
CA PRO A 484 17.90 13.40 39.32
C PRO A 484 17.01 12.86 38.19
N ARG A 485 17.10 13.49 37.03
CA ARG A 485 16.43 13.04 35.79
C ARG A 485 16.96 11.68 35.39
N PRO A 486 16.10 10.72 35.06
CA PRO A 486 16.55 9.48 34.44
C PRO A 486 17.17 9.78 33.07
N GLU A 487 18.32 9.20 32.81
CA GLU A 487 18.99 9.27 31.51
C GLU A 487 18.07 8.73 30.42
N PRO A 488 18.06 9.35 29.21
CA PRO A 488 17.24 8.86 28.13
C PRO A 488 17.72 7.47 27.70
N VAL A 489 16.85 6.48 27.83
CA VAL A 489 17.04 5.16 27.22
C VAL A 489 17.16 5.38 25.70
N VAL A 490 18.35 5.17 25.18
CA VAL A 490 18.63 5.25 23.75
C VAL A 490 17.88 4.12 23.07
N ALA A 491 16.83 4.44 22.33
CA ALA A 491 16.13 3.49 21.48
C ALA A 491 17.13 2.84 20.49
N PRO A 492 17.03 1.51 20.25
CA PRO A 492 17.93 0.82 19.33
C PRO A 492 17.81 1.41 17.92
N ARG A 493 18.94 1.70 17.32
CA ARG A 493 19.01 2.34 15.99
C ARG A 493 18.72 1.33 14.89
N ALA A 494 17.74 1.65 14.08
CA ALA A 494 17.51 0.93 12.83
C ALA A 494 18.68 1.18 11.86
N SER A 495 19.28 0.12 11.30
CA SER A 495 20.31 0.15 10.28
C SER A 495 19.67 0.05 8.89
N GLU A 496 19.89 0.99 7.97
CA GLU A 496 19.45 0.91 6.57
C GLU A 496 20.38 -0.03 5.80
N GLY A 497 19.91 -1.18 5.32
CA GLY A 497 20.72 -2.08 4.55
C GLY A 497 19.97 -3.03 3.65
N LYS A 498 20.19 -2.87 2.36
CA LYS A 498 19.89 -3.83 1.30
C LYS A 498 20.87 -5.03 1.36
N ASP A 499 20.98 -5.71 2.50
CA ASP A 499 21.93 -6.80 2.62
C ASP A 499 21.22 -8.14 2.66
N GLY A 500 21.69 -9.08 1.83
CA GLY A 500 21.20 -10.45 1.77
C GLY A 500 21.35 -11.21 3.11
N SER A 501 22.19 -10.73 4.02
CA SER A 501 22.45 -11.35 5.31
C SER A 501 21.23 -11.41 6.23
N GLU A 502 20.41 -10.35 6.29
CA GLU A 502 19.15 -10.38 7.09
C GLU A 502 18.15 -11.38 6.52
N ARG A 503 18.06 -11.46 5.20
CA ARG A 503 17.21 -12.44 4.53
C ARG A 503 17.64 -13.85 4.84
N LEU A 504 18.96 -14.14 4.78
CA LEU A 504 19.49 -15.47 5.08
C LEU A 504 19.30 -15.85 6.55
N LEU A 505 19.39 -14.89 7.48
CA LEU A 505 19.07 -15.15 8.88
C LEU A 505 17.57 -15.43 9.08
N ALA A 506 16.70 -14.63 8.47
CA ALA A 506 15.26 -14.86 8.52
C ALA A 506 14.88 -16.21 7.87
N GLU A 507 15.54 -16.60 6.78
CA GLU A 507 15.41 -17.93 6.17
C GLU A 507 15.80 -19.05 7.13
N ALA A 508 16.93 -18.90 7.83
CA ALA A 508 17.37 -19.87 8.83
C ALA A 508 16.40 -19.95 10.02
N VAL A 509 15.86 -18.83 10.49
CA VAL A 509 14.84 -18.77 11.56
C VAL A 509 13.54 -19.48 11.14
N VAL A 510 13.07 -19.25 9.91
CA VAL A 510 11.83 -19.89 9.44
C VAL A 510 12.01 -21.39 9.20
N ARG A 511 13.13 -21.80 8.59
CA ARG A 511 13.35 -23.20 8.17
C ARG A 511 13.86 -24.12 9.27
N TYR A 512 14.62 -23.57 10.23
CA TYR A 512 15.37 -24.34 11.23
C TYR A 512 15.24 -23.78 12.65
N GLY A 513 14.31 -22.89 12.89
CA GLY A 513 14.23 -22.06 14.09
C GLY A 513 14.27 -22.83 15.42
N GLU A 514 13.59 -23.97 15.48
CA GLU A 514 13.54 -24.84 16.67
C GLU A 514 14.74 -25.79 16.78
N ARG A 515 15.58 -25.88 15.73
CA ARG A 515 16.73 -26.80 15.76
C ARG A 515 17.83 -26.27 16.66
N GLN A 516 18.43 -27.16 17.44
CA GLN A 516 19.58 -26.85 18.25
C GLN A 516 20.77 -26.43 17.38
N LEU A 517 21.38 -25.28 17.71
CA LEU A 517 22.53 -24.73 17.01
C LEU A 517 23.84 -24.93 17.79
N CYS A 518 23.84 -24.60 19.09
CA CYS A 518 25.02 -24.69 19.94
C CYS A 518 24.64 -24.92 21.41
N TYR A 519 25.63 -25.04 22.28
CA TYR A 519 25.50 -25.02 23.74
C TYR A 519 26.18 -23.78 24.28
N VAL A 520 25.62 -23.18 25.33
CA VAL A 520 26.20 -22.10 26.10
C VAL A 520 26.42 -22.58 27.52
N GLU A 521 27.60 -22.33 28.09
CA GLU A 521 27.93 -22.66 29.47
C GLU A 521 27.35 -21.61 30.41
N GLU A 522 26.45 -21.99 31.31
CA GLU A 522 25.95 -21.17 32.39
C GLU A 522 26.27 -21.83 33.73
N GLY A 523 27.43 -21.43 34.32
CA GLY A 523 28.00 -22.12 35.49
C GLY A 523 28.49 -23.53 35.15
N ASP A 524 27.98 -24.55 35.84
CA ASP A 524 28.31 -25.98 35.62
C ASP A 524 27.34 -26.71 34.66
N LYS A 525 26.50 -25.96 33.93
CA LYS A 525 25.50 -26.54 33.02
C LYS A 525 25.67 -26.06 31.61
N GLU A 526 25.63 -26.97 30.65
CA GLU A 526 25.50 -26.69 29.23
C GLU A 526 24.02 -26.54 28.88
N ILE A 527 23.63 -25.36 28.39
CA ILE A 527 22.29 -25.05 27.95
C ILE A 527 22.26 -25.07 26.41
N PRO A 528 21.43 -25.92 25.79
CA PRO A 528 21.29 -25.93 24.34
C PRO A 528 20.53 -24.67 23.88
N LEU A 529 21.02 -23.96 22.89
CA LEU A 529 20.32 -22.88 22.23
C LEU A 529 19.85 -23.30 20.84
N SER A 530 18.60 -23.01 20.53
CA SER A 530 18.03 -23.14 19.20
C SER A 530 18.51 -22.01 18.27
N VAL A 531 18.25 -22.15 16.96
CA VAL A 531 18.55 -21.11 15.96
C VAL A 531 17.88 -19.79 16.32
N ILE A 532 16.62 -19.81 16.73
CA ILE A 532 15.88 -18.61 17.15
C ILE A 532 16.55 -17.97 18.37
N GLU A 533 16.78 -18.73 19.43
CA GLU A 533 17.36 -18.24 20.67
C GLU A 533 18.76 -17.64 20.45
N PHE A 534 19.61 -18.39 19.76
CA PHE A 534 20.98 -17.93 19.44
C PHE A 534 20.95 -16.63 18.62
N THR A 535 20.09 -16.54 17.60
CA THR A 535 19.96 -15.34 16.77
C THR A 535 19.46 -14.16 17.59
N TYR A 536 18.41 -14.37 18.39
CA TYR A 536 17.79 -13.34 19.22
C TYR A 536 18.77 -12.78 20.26
N TYR A 537 19.38 -13.65 21.07
CA TYR A 537 20.32 -13.22 22.11
C TYR A 537 21.58 -12.60 21.52
N SER A 538 22.14 -13.18 20.46
CA SER A 538 23.33 -12.61 19.82
C SER A 538 23.10 -11.20 19.25
N LEU A 539 21.90 -10.88 18.78
CA LEU A 539 21.57 -9.53 18.34
C LEU A 539 21.31 -8.60 19.53
N GLN A 540 20.61 -9.09 20.56
CA GLN A 540 20.25 -8.34 21.74
C GLN A 540 21.48 -7.92 22.57
N ASP A 541 22.49 -8.78 22.71
CA ASP A 541 23.74 -8.51 23.44
C ASP A 541 24.48 -7.28 22.93
N ASP A 542 24.40 -7.00 21.64
CA ASP A 542 24.99 -5.81 21.01
C ASP A 542 23.95 -4.70 20.75
N GLY A 543 22.73 -4.80 21.31
CA GLY A 543 21.64 -3.82 21.14
C GLY A 543 21.17 -3.67 19.70
N LEU A 544 21.28 -4.73 18.88
CA LEU A 544 20.92 -4.74 17.47
C LEU A 544 19.53 -5.35 17.22
N GLN A 545 18.87 -4.88 16.17
CA GLN A 545 17.63 -5.45 15.68
C GLN A 545 17.70 -5.60 14.16
N LEU A 546 16.97 -6.59 13.63
CA LEU A 546 16.78 -6.72 12.19
C LEU A 546 16.01 -5.50 11.66
N GLN A 547 16.42 -4.97 10.52
CA GLN A 547 15.87 -3.76 9.93
C GLN A 547 14.55 -3.99 9.23
N ASN A 548 14.46 -5.12 8.51
CA ASN A 548 13.23 -5.51 7.90
C ASN A 548 12.21 -5.84 9.00
N GLU A 549 11.13 -5.07 9.04
CA GLU A 549 10.07 -5.18 10.04
C GLU A 549 9.45 -6.59 10.08
N LEU A 550 9.24 -7.22 8.93
CA LEU A 550 8.69 -8.57 8.86
C LEU A 550 9.67 -9.62 9.39
N TYR A 551 10.97 -9.49 9.10
CA TYR A 551 11.98 -10.41 9.64
C TYR A 551 12.15 -10.26 11.13
N ARG A 552 12.08 -9.03 11.65
CA ARG A 552 12.09 -8.75 13.08
C ARG A 552 10.88 -9.38 13.78
N ARG A 553 9.66 -9.17 13.24
CA ARG A 553 8.44 -9.78 13.78
C ARG A 553 8.52 -11.31 13.78
N ILE A 554 9.04 -11.93 12.73
CA ILE A 554 9.26 -13.38 12.65
C ILE A 554 10.22 -13.84 13.77
N LEU A 555 11.31 -13.12 14.01
CA LEU A 555 12.25 -13.48 15.08
C LEU A 555 11.65 -13.31 16.48
N ASP A 556 10.98 -12.16 16.73
CA ASP A 556 10.37 -11.83 18.02
C ASP A 556 9.23 -12.81 18.36
N GLU A 557 8.35 -13.15 17.41
CA GLU A 557 7.28 -14.12 17.60
C GLU A 557 7.84 -15.54 17.74
N GLY A 558 8.88 -15.89 16.99
CA GLY A 558 9.58 -17.15 17.15
C GLY A 558 10.12 -17.34 18.57
N MET A 559 10.73 -16.27 19.12
CA MET A 559 11.24 -16.28 20.51
C MET A 559 10.14 -16.44 21.56
N GLN A 560 8.95 -15.88 21.33
CA GLN A 560 7.80 -16.02 22.23
C GLN A 560 7.25 -17.47 22.27
N HIS A 561 7.37 -18.20 21.17
CA HIS A 561 6.75 -19.52 20.99
C HIS A 561 7.72 -20.69 20.99
N ILE A 562 9.04 -20.45 21.04
CA ILE A 562 10.08 -21.49 20.93
C ILE A 562 9.93 -22.60 22.00
N HIS A 563 9.43 -22.27 23.18
CA HIS A 563 9.23 -23.23 24.26
C HIS A 563 7.82 -23.86 24.29
N ASP A 564 6.94 -23.51 23.33
CA ASP A 564 5.62 -24.10 23.25
C ASP A 564 5.72 -25.57 22.82
N LYS A 565 4.93 -26.44 23.48
CA LYS A 565 4.98 -27.86 23.19
C LYS A 565 4.60 -28.17 21.75
N GLY A 566 5.56 -28.67 20.97
CA GLY A 566 5.37 -29.03 19.56
C GLY A 566 5.51 -27.85 18.59
N PHE A 567 6.15 -26.75 19.00
CA PHE A 567 6.48 -25.64 18.11
C PHE A 567 7.46 -26.11 17.01
N VAL A 568 7.10 -25.82 15.76
CA VAL A 568 7.94 -26.00 14.57
C VAL A 568 7.86 -24.70 13.79
N ALA A 569 8.98 -23.99 13.65
CA ALA A 569 9.02 -22.63 13.13
C ALA A 569 8.45 -22.53 11.71
N GLU A 570 8.85 -23.41 10.79
CA GLU A 570 8.33 -23.39 9.42
C GLU A 570 6.81 -23.57 9.38
N ARG A 571 6.27 -24.51 10.14
CA ARG A 571 4.83 -24.75 10.23
C ARG A 571 4.08 -23.58 10.85
N TYR A 572 4.64 -23.00 11.92
CA TYR A 572 4.06 -21.86 12.61
C TYR A 572 3.93 -20.63 11.68
N PHE A 573 5.02 -20.24 11.02
CA PHE A 573 5.04 -19.05 10.19
C PHE A 573 4.32 -19.22 8.85
N LEU A 574 4.33 -20.40 8.23
CA LEU A 574 3.52 -20.68 7.04
C LEU A 574 2.01 -20.60 7.30
N ASN A 575 1.59 -20.97 8.51
CA ASN A 575 0.17 -20.92 8.93
C ASN A 575 -0.18 -19.66 9.72
N HIS A 576 0.69 -18.65 9.71
CA HIS A 576 0.47 -17.43 10.46
C HIS A 576 -0.77 -16.67 9.95
N PRO A 577 -1.63 -16.11 10.87
CA PRO A 577 -2.87 -15.40 10.49
C PRO A 577 -2.62 -14.10 9.71
N ASP A 578 -1.44 -13.48 9.89
CA ASP A 578 -1.05 -12.32 9.09
C ASP A 578 -0.55 -12.78 7.71
N PRO A 579 -1.23 -12.41 6.60
CA PRO A 579 -0.83 -12.81 5.25
C PRO A 579 0.57 -12.32 4.84
N GLN A 580 1.06 -11.24 5.44
CA GLN A 580 2.39 -10.72 5.17
C GLN A 580 3.46 -11.62 5.79
N ILE A 581 3.24 -12.10 7.01
CA ILE A 581 4.16 -13.02 7.69
C ILE A 581 4.14 -14.38 6.98
N SER A 582 2.95 -14.95 6.72
CA SER A 582 2.86 -16.26 6.05
C SER A 582 3.41 -16.23 4.62
N GLY A 583 3.17 -15.15 3.88
CA GLY A 583 3.73 -14.95 2.54
C GLY A 583 5.25 -14.83 2.55
N THR A 584 5.80 -14.04 3.48
CA THR A 584 7.25 -13.88 3.67
C THR A 584 7.90 -15.21 4.09
N ALA A 585 7.31 -15.93 5.05
CA ALA A 585 7.79 -17.24 5.48
C ALA A 585 7.81 -18.24 4.32
N PHE A 586 6.80 -18.22 3.45
CA PHE A 586 6.78 -19.06 2.26
C PHE A 586 7.91 -18.71 1.28
N GLU A 587 8.17 -17.42 1.02
CA GLU A 587 9.28 -16.98 0.17
C GLU A 587 10.65 -17.37 0.72
N LEU A 588 10.81 -17.37 2.04
CA LEU A 588 12.01 -17.79 2.75
C LEU A 588 12.16 -19.32 2.80
N SER A 589 11.06 -20.08 2.68
CA SER A 589 11.07 -21.55 2.73
C SER A 589 11.26 -22.25 1.38
N ILE A 590 11.23 -21.51 0.24
CA ILE A 590 11.41 -22.08 -1.11
C ILE A 590 12.88 -22.28 -1.41
N ASP A 591 13.27 -23.52 -1.75
CA ASP A 591 14.57 -23.79 -2.35
C ASP A 591 14.64 -23.25 -3.77
N LYS A 592 15.40 -22.19 -3.98
CA LYS A 592 15.66 -21.64 -5.33
C LYS A 592 16.42 -22.61 -6.25
N GLU A 593 17.07 -23.62 -5.69
CA GLU A 593 17.91 -24.58 -6.44
C GLU A 593 17.12 -25.65 -7.22
N GLN A 594 15.84 -25.86 -6.94
CA GLN A 594 15.01 -26.74 -7.76
C GLN A 594 14.57 -26.12 -9.10
N LEU A 595 14.89 -24.86 -9.36
CA LEU A 595 14.53 -24.15 -10.60
C LEU A 595 15.68 -24.03 -11.63
N SER A 596 16.92 -24.35 -11.28
CA SER A 596 18.04 -24.35 -12.24
C SER A 596 18.81 -25.68 -12.24
N ARG A 597 18.43 -26.59 -13.12
CA ARG A 597 19.21 -27.78 -13.46
C ARG A 597 20.40 -27.46 -14.37
N TYR A 598 21.02 -26.31 -14.22
CA TYR A 598 22.24 -25.93 -14.95
C TYR A 598 23.11 -25.10 -14.00
N HIS A 599 23.92 -25.81 -13.20
CA HIS A 599 25.32 -25.46 -12.87
C HIS A 599 25.80 -26.45 -11.78
N GLY A 600 26.94 -27.07 -12.03
CA GLY A 600 27.43 -28.18 -11.28
C GLY A 600 27.89 -27.87 -9.86
N ASP A 601 27.91 -28.95 -9.11
CA ASP A 601 28.65 -29.30 -7.90
C ASP A 601 29.34 -28.14 -7.14
N VAL A 602 28.60 -27.53 -6.23
CA VAL A 602 29.16 -26.92 -5.03
C VAL A 602 28.49 -27.62 -3.86
N GLU A 603 29.24 -28.39 -3.10
CA GLU A 603 28.82 -28.96 -1.81
C GLU A 603 28.27 -27.81 -0.93
N LEU A 604 26.98 -27.83 -0.65
CA LEU A 604 26.35 -26.91 0.29
C LEU A 604 26.90 -27.20 1.68
N GLU A 605 27.75 -26.30 2.19
CA GLU A 605 28.08 -26.22 3.62
C GLU A 605 26.78 -26.26 4.45
N ASN A 606 26.78 -26.99 5.56
CA ASN A 606 25.64 -27.10 6.48
C ASN A 606 25.05 -25.71 6.77
N PRO A 607 23.78 -25.43 6.38
CA PRO A 607 23.19 -24.08 6.51
C PRO A 607 23.24 -23.52 7.94
N LEU A 608 23.19 -24.42 8.94
CA LEU A 608 23.27 -24.04 10.35
C LEU A 608 24.67 -23.52 10.74
N ALA A 609 25.73 -24.04 10.13
CA ALA A 609 27.10 -23.59 10.40
C ALA A 609 27.38 -22.17 9.91
N SER A 610 26.57 -21.64 9.01
CA SER A 610 26.71 -20.28 8.48
C SER A 610 26.09 -19.20 9.38
N ILE A 611 25.20 -19.53 10.31
CA ILE A 611 24.43 -18.58 11.14
C ILE A 611 25.34 -17.68 11.98
N PRO A 612 26.31 -18.20 12.76
CA PRO A 612 27.23 -17.33 13.53
C PRO A 612 27.99 -16.35 12.63
N ARG A 613 28.38 -16.78 11.43
CA ARG A 613 29.10 -15.95 10.44
C ARG A 613 28.20 -14.82 9.88
N LEU A 614 26.94 -15.10 9.61
CA LEU A 614 25.96 -14.11 9.17
C LEU A 614 25.71 -13.04 10.25
N ILE A 615 25.59 -13.45 11.51
CA ILE A 615 25.44 -12.53 12.65
C ILE A 615 26.71 -11.68 12.82
N ALA A 616 27.88 -12.28 12.75
CA ALA A 616 29.15 -11.52 12.82
C ALA A 616 29.26 -10.49 11.68
N THR A 617 28.81 -10.82 10.48
CA THR A 617 28.74 -9.90 9.33
C THR A 617 27.82 -8.71 9.59
N LEU A 618 26.62 -8.94 10.15
CA LEU A 618 25.70 -7.87 10.51
C LEU A 618 26.28 -6.97 11.60
N LYS A 619 26.86 -7.54 12.66
CA LYS A 619 27.51 -6.79 13.74
C LYS A 619 28.67 -5.95 13.21
N LEU A 620 29.52 -6.52 12.36
CA LEU A 620 30.66 -5.84 11.73
C LEU A 620 30.22 -4.61 10.92
N ARG A 621 29.11 -4.70 10.19
CA ARG A 621 28.56 -3.57 9.46
C ARG A 621 28.19 -2.41 10.37
N VAL A 622 27.45 -2.67 11.46
CA VAL A 622 27.05 -1.64 12.41
C VAL A 622 28.28 -0.99 13.06
N VAL A 623 29.27 -1.77 13.48
CA VAL A 623 30.51 -1.25 14.05
C VAL A 623 31.26 -0.38 13.02
N ARG A 624 31.29 -0.75 11.73
CA ARG A 624 31.89 0.07 10.66
C ARG A 624 31.14 1.41 10.46
N GLU A 625 29.82 1.42 10.57
CA GLU A 625 29.02 2.67 10.51
C GLU A 625 29.29 3.56 11.71
N ASP A 626 29.37 2.99 12.89
CA ASP A 626 29.75 3.73 14.11
C ASP A 626 31.15 4.33 13.99
N LEU A 627 32.14 3.59 13.47
CA LEU A 627 33.50 4.10 13.23
C LEU A 627 33.49 5.27 12.23
N LYS A 628 32.70 5.22 11.17
CA LYS A 628 32.51 6.35 10.25
C LYS A 628 31.97 7.57 10.97
N ARG A 629 30.94 7.39 11.81
CA ARG A 629 30.35 8.49 12.60
C ARG A 629 31.31 9.08 13.60
N LEU A 630 32.10 8.26 14.31
CA LEU A 630 33.14 8.72 15.21
C LEU A 630 34.23 9.50 14.47
N THR A 631 34.59 9.04 13.26
CA THR A 631 35.53 9.74 12.37
C THR A 631 35.00 11.12 11.98
N GLU A 632 33.71 11.25 11.67
CA GLU A 632 33.13 12.57 11.38
C GLU A 632 33.08 13.48 12.61
N LYS A 633 32.72 12.95 13.79
CA LYS A 633 32.77 13.70 15.05
C LYS A 633 34.19 14.19 15.40
N ALA A 634 35.21 13.39 15.11
CA ALA A 634 36.62 13.78 15.35
C ALA A 634 37.11 14.95 14.47
N LYS A 635 36.35 15.32 13.41
CA LYS A 635 36.63 16.48 12.57
C LYS A 635 36.16 17.81 13.20
N ASP A 636 35.26 17.78 14.19
CA ASP A 636 34.70 18.96 14.83
C ASP A 636 35.79 19.74 15.58
N PRO A 637 36.04 21.03 15.22
CA PRO A 637 37.05 21.86 15.90
C PRO A 637 36.74 22.14 17.37
N ALA A 638 35.44 22.20 17.73
CA ALA A 638 35.01 22.43 19.10
C ALA A 638 35.41 21.24 20.00
N LEU A 639 35.18 20.04 19.53
CA LEU A 639 35.52 18.80 20.24
C LEU A 639 37.05 18.61 20.37
N ARG A 640 37.83 19.03 19.35
CA ARG A 640 39.30 18.98 19.39
C ARG A 640 39.90 19.92 20.41
N SER A 641 39.19 20.99 20.77
CA SER A 641 39.60 21.95 21.76
C SER A 641 39.41 21.46 23.21
N ASP A 642 38.49 20.52 23.40
CA ASP A 642 38.25 19.84 24.66
C ASP A 642 39.06 18.53 24.71
N LYS A 643 40.20 18.60 25.42
CA LYS A 643 41.13 17.47 25.49
C LYS A 643 40.57 16.24 26.17
N GLU A 644 39.64 16.39 27.11
CA GLU A 644 39.04 15.27 27.85
C GLU A 644 37.97 14.58 27.00
N ALA A 645 37.08 15.34 26.36
CA ALA A 645 36.09 14.83 25.44
C ALA A 645 36.70 14.18 24.19
N PHE A 646 37.78 14.79 23.65
CA PHE A 646 38.49 14.20 22.51
C PHE A 646 39.20 12.88 22.84
N ARG A 647 39.77 12.77 24.06
CA ARG A 647 40.38 11.53 24.53
C ARG A 647 39.36 10.42 24.69
N ALA A 648 38.22 10.72 25.31
CA ALA A 648 37.13 9.77 25.45
C ALA A 648 36.60 9.24 24.05
N LEU A 649 36.48 10.14 23.07
CA LEU A 649 36.11 9.76 21.70
C LEU A 649 37.16 8.86 21.04
N MET A 650 38.43 9.12 21.26
CA MET A 650 39.52 8.29 20.71
C MET A 650 39.59 6.91 21.38
N ASP A 651 39.30 6.84 22.68
CA ASP A 651 39.24 5.58 23.42
C ASP A 651 38.03 4.74 22.91
N GLU A 652 36.88 5.36 22.67
CA GLU A 652 35.70 4.69 22.02
C GLU A 652 36.03 4.21 20.60
N PHE A 653 36.69 5.05 19.80
CA PHE A 653 37.14 4.70 18.46
C PHE A 653 38.07 3.47 18.45
N LYS A 654 39.03 3.45 19.39
CA LYS A 654 39.98 2.33 19.54
C LYS A 654 39.28 1.04 19.94
N ALA A 655 38.35 1.09 20.90
CA ALA A 655 37.58 -0.06 21.34
C ALA A 655 36.73 -0.64 20.19
N LYS A 656 36.02 0.22 19.43
CA LYS A 656 35.21 -0.20 18.27
C LYS A 656 36.08 -0.73 17.11
N THR A 657 37.29 -0.20 16.91
CA THR A 657 38.26 -0.69 15.91
C THR A 657 38.70 -2.12 16.25
N GLN A 658 39.01 -2.35 17.54
CA GLN A 658 39.37 -3.68 18.02
C GLN A 658 38.21 -4.67 17.82
N ARG A 659 36.99 -4.28 18.20
CA ARG A 659 35.78 -5.09 18.04
C ARG A 659 35.50 -5.41 16.57
N ALA A 660 35.70 -4.43 15.64
CA ALA A 660 35.59 -4.67 14.20
C ALA A 660 36.60 -5.71 13.69
N GLY A 661 37.82 -5.72 14.23
CA GLY A 661 38.85 -6.70 13.92
C GLY A 661 38.51 -8.12 14.38
N GLU A 662 37.87 -8.26 15.55
CA GLU A 662 37.38 -9.55 16.06
C GLU A 662 36.22 -10.08 15.19
N LEU A 663 35.22 -9.27 14.95
CA LEU A 663 34.05 -9.62 14.12
C LEU A 663 34.45 -9.95 12.66
N ALA A 664 35.45 -9.28 12.12
CA ALA A 664 35.96 -9.58 10.77
C ALA A 664 36.63 -10.95 10.70
N LYS A 665 37.31 -11.40 11.74
CA LYS A 665 37.86 -12.76 11.81
C LYS A 665 36.74 -13.79 11.90
N GLU A 666 35.70 -13.53 12.68
CA GLU A 666 34.52 -14.39 12.81
C GLU A 666 33.73 -14.46 11.51
N SER A 667 33.59 -13.34 10.77
CA SER A 667 32.89 -13.30 9.48
C SER A 667 33.70 -13.87 8.31
N GLY A 668 35.02 -14.06 8.48
CA GLY A 668 35.92 -14.49 7.42
C GLY A 668 36.31 -13.37 6.44
N ASP A 669 36.04 -12.12 6.78
CA ASP A 669 36.40 -10.95 5.98
C ASP A 669 37.88 -10.54 6.20
N ARG A 670 38.59 -10.18 5.12
CA ARG A 670 39.93 -9.58 5.24
C ARG A 670 39.78 -8.10 5.56
N VAL A 671 40.19 -7.68 6.78
CA VAL A 671 40.21 -6.28 7.15
C VAL A 671 41.33 -5.58 6.40
N VAL A 672 41.02 -4.75 5.43
CA VAL A 672 41.91 -3.73 4.89
C VAL A 672 41.63 -2.43 5.67
N LEU A 673 42.39 -2.17 6.71
CA LEU A 673 42.41 -0.85 7.37
C LEU A 673 43.09 0.14 6.40
N ARG A 674 42.32 1.03 5.78
CA ARG A 674 42.79 2.22 5.07
C ARG A 674 42.54 3.48 5.89
#